data_ee30671d083ca5226de243178649f3b9
#
_entry.id   ee30671d083ca5226de243178649f3b9
#
_cell.length_a   1.000
_cell.length_b   1.000
_cell.length_c   1.000
_cell.angle_alpha   90.00
_cell.angle_beta   90.00
_cell.angle_gamma   90.00
#
_symmetry.space_group_name_H-M   'P 1'
#
loop_
_entity.id
_entity.type
_entity.pdbx_description
1 polymer ?
#
loop_
_entity_poly.entity_id
_entity_poly.type
_entity_poly.pdbx_seq_one_letter_code
_entity_poly.pdbx_strand_id
1 'polypeptide(L)'
;MAKPNALSLYQKVELQRPLQRALDVTIFFLLLALLAYRLLLVRTHGLCWLYAIAFLCESWFAFFWALTANLTWTPVQYQTYPQRLLKRVEEFPPVDVFITTADPVLEPPIITINTVLSLLAVEYPANKLACYVSDDGCSALTYYSLSEALKFAKIWVPFCKKYTVEVRAPFRYFSDNLSSAGSPEFQYERRRMKHAYEELNQRIEDAAKSFTFGNLVGDLADFSNTKPRNHAPIIKVIWENKEGIRDGLPHLVYVSREKRPNITHHNKAGAMNVLTRVSGLMTNAPYMMNLDCDMFVNNPDIILQAMCLFKDPIIRREFAFVQFPQCFYNDLQDDPFGNQWIITMQLTMRGMAGIQGPAYMGTGCIHRRKVLYGQSPNEANINEKYYDDELYKIFGNSKDFVTSATRVLRSVEDYPNCLADSTKATHEVATADYEHNSCWGSKVGWQYGSIVEDILTGMLIHKKGWKSAYLTPTPPAFLGCAPSGGPIPLNHHKRATTGLLETLISRNSPIATALFDKLQFRQRMFYLWMYLTSVQAIPEICYALLPAFCLIANFHFLPKVQEPVICIPLLLFILFVLRQMLGYIETDQSIRAWWNNHRMDMIKSMCSCLLGVVAVLLKILGLSETTFEVTKKESASSSDDTESSDRDLGRFTFDESPMFVPITTIMMIQLAALSIGFLGTQPGRREFGVGEVTCSVWLVLCFWPILKGMFAKGSYGLPWSTLFKSSALAFLFVYLCRMSTK
;
A
#
# COMPACT_ATOMS: atom_id res chain seq x y z
N MET A 1 -15.46 24.17 -28.59
CA MET A 1 -14.13 24.72 -28.97
C MET A 1 -13.54 25.41 -27.75
N ALA A 2 -12.41 24.95 -27.23
CA ALA A 2 -11.75 25.61 -26.10
C ALA A 2 -11.20 26.97 -26.56
N LYS A 3 -11.40 28.03 -25.76
CA LYS A 3 -10.79 29.35 -25.99
C LYS A 3 -9.27 29.17 -26.08
N PRO A 4 -8.58 29.67 -27.12
CA PRO A 4 -7.15 29.36 -27.38
C PRO A 4 -6.14 29.91 -26.40
N ASN A 5 -6.55 30.59 -25.30
CA ASN A 5 -5.67 31.20 -24.31
C ASN A 5 -6.01 30.81 -22.86
N ALA A 6 -6.64 29.65 -22.63
CA ALA A 6 -6.93 29.23 -21.26
C ALA A 6 -5.66 28.64 -20.58
N LEU A 7 -5.14 29.31 -19.55
CA LEU A 7 -4.01 28.81 -18.73
C LEU A 7 -4.30 27.39 -18.28
N SER A 8 -3.33 26.46 -18.36
CA SER A 8 -3.50 25.08 -17.92
C SER A 8 -3.91 25.00 -16.44
N LEU A 9 -4.70 23.99 -16.10
CA LEU A 9 -5.13 23.74 -14.71
C LEU A 9 -4.04 23.04 -13.89
N TYR A 10 -3.01 22.52 -14.56
CA TYR A 10 -1.87 21.87 -13.91
C TYR A 10 -0.59 22.14 -14.73
N GLN A 11 0.54 21.85 -14.08
CA GLN A 11 1.85 21.85 -14.73
C GLN A 11 2.55 20.54 -14.40
N LYS A 12 3.09 19.88 -15.43
CA LYS A 12 3.95 18.72 -15.29
C LYS A 12 5.40 19.19 -15.23
N VAL A 13 6.07 18.94 -14.09
CA VAL A 13 7.46 19.33 -13.85
C VAL A 13 8.32 18.09 -13.83
N GLU A 14 9.31 18.00 -14.72
CA GLU A 14 10.30 16.95 -14.72
C GLU A 14 11.46 17.30 -13.77
N LEU A 15 11.73 16.42 -12.81
CA LEU A 15 12.80 16.61 -11.85
C LEU A 15 14.13 16.13 -12.46
N GLN A 16 15.09 17.04 -12.56
CA GLN A 16 16.41 16.73 -13.11
C GLN A 16 17.30 16.06 -12.05
N ARG A 17 17.85 14.89 -12.37
CA ARG A 17 18.68 14.09 -11.45
C ARG A 17 19.97 13.58 -12.13
N PRO A 18 20.84 14.47 -12.64
CA PRO A 18 22.00 14.06 -13.43
C PRO A 18 23.02 13.23 -12.62
N LEU A 19 23.27 13.59 -11.37
CA LEU A 19 24.20 12.85 -10.50
C LEU A 19 23.72 11.43 -10.24
N GLN A 20 22.43 11.27 -9.88
CA GLN A 20 21.86 9.96 -9.62
C GLN A 20 21.89 9.08 -10.87
N ARG A 21 21.58 9.64 -12.06
CA ARG A 21 21.67 8.91 -13.33
C ARG A 21 23.11 8.47 -13.62
N ALA A 22 24.11 9.35 -13.37
CA ALA A 22 25.51 9.00 -13.54
C ALA A 22 25.92 7.85 -12.61
N LEU A 23 25.50 7.90 -11.34
CA LEU A 23 25.75 6.83 -10.38
C LEU A 23 25.05 5.52 -10.79
N ASP A 24 23.79 5.58 -11.22
CA ASP A 24 23.03 4.41 -11.67
C ASP A 24 23.72 3.70 -12.84
N VAL A 25 24.23 4.46 -13.82
CA VAL A 25 24.99 3.95 -14.97
C VAL A 25 26.34 3.38 -14.53
N THR A 26 27.06 4.07 -13.66
CA THR A 26 28.40 3.62 -13.18
C THR A 26 28.25 2.31 -12.39
N ILE A 27 27.27 2.20 -11.49
CA ILE A 27 26.98 0.98 -10.73
C ILE A 27 26.65 -0.17 -11.70
N PHE A 28 25.85 0.08 -12.74
CA PHE A 28 25.51 -0.94 -13.73
C PHE A 28 26.73 -1.47 -14.46
N PHE A 29 27.65 -0.60 -14.91
CA PHE A 29 28.89 -1.02 -15.55
C PHE A 29 29.82 -1.75 -14.60
N LEU A 30 29.92 -1.37 -13.34
CA LEU A 30 30.67 -2.11 -12.31
C LEU A 30 30.11 -3.51 -12.09
N LEU A 31 28.77 -3.67 -12.06
CA LEU A 31 28.11 -4.98 -11.99
C LEU A 31 28.45 -5.85 -13.21
N LEU A 32 28.44 -5.29 -14.42
CA LEU A 32 28.88 -6.01 -15.64
C LEU A 32 30.37 -6.38 -15.59
N ALA A 33 31.24 -5.50 -15.07
CA ALA A 33 32.64 -5.79 -14.87
C ALA A 33 32.87 -6.94 -13.86
N LEU A 34 32.10 -6.96 -12.78
CA LEU A 34 32.10 -8.07 -11.81
C LEU A 34 31.68 -9.39 -12.46
N LEU A 35 30.64 -9.39 -13.28
CA LEU A 35 30.20 -10.57 -14.03
C LEU A 35 31.28 -11.06 -15.02
N ALA A 36 31.90 -10.15 -15.74
CA ALA A 36 33.03 -10.48 -16.64
C ALA A 36 34.18 -11.13 -15.87
N TYR A 37 34.52 -10.60 -14.70
CA TYR A 37 35.53 -11.20 -13.82
C TYR A 37 35.14 -12.63 -13.39
N ARG A 38 33.87 -12.87 -13.02
CA ARG A 38 33.39 -14.23 -12.66
C ARG A 38 33.53 -15.21 -13.83
N LEU A 39 33.21 -14.78 -15.06
CA LEU A 39 33.38 -15.61 -16.24
C LEU A 39 34.85 -15.96 -16.52
N LEU A 40 35.74 -15.03 -16.26
CA LEU A 40 37.20 -15.27 -16.37
C LEU A 40 37.67 -16.29 -15.33
N LEU A 41 37.18 -16.18 -14.07
CA LEU A 41 37.51 -17.15 -13.02
C LEU A 41 37.00 -18.57 -13.35
N VAL A 42 35.79 -18.70 -13.87
CA VAL A 42 35.24 -19.98 -14.31
C VAL A 42 36.08 -20.57 -15.45
N ARG A 43 36.55 -19.74 -16.37
CA ARG A 43 37.40 -20.17 -17.48
C ARG A 43 38.79 -20.61 -17.02
N THR A 44 39.39 -19.94 -16.03
CA THR A 44 40.79 -20.20 -15.58
C THR A 44 40.85 -21.32 -14.54
N HIS A 45 39.92 -21.41 -13.63
CA HIS A 45 39.90 -22.36 -12.51
C HIS A 45 38.90 -23.50 -12.67
N GLY A 46 38.16 -23.54 -13.78
CA GLY A 46 37.07 -24.51 -14.00
C GLY A 46 35.75 -24.12 -13.31
N LEU A 47 34.72 -24.88 -13.63
CA LEU A 47 33.36 -24.66 -13.08
C LEU A 47 33.34 -25.13 -11.61
N CYS A 48 33.64 -24.20 -10.67
CA CYS A 48 33.37 -24.40 -9.26
C CYS A 48 31.95 -23.93 -8.97
N TRP A 49 31.14 -24.74 -8.27
CA TRP A 49 29.75 -24.42 -7.90
C TRP A 49 29.64 -23.09 -7.13
N LEU A 50 30.65 -22.71 -6.36
CA LEU A 50 30.73 -21.46 -5.62
C LEU A 50 30.72 -20.24 -6.55
N TYR A 51 31.57 -20.26 -7.61
CA TYR A 51 31.60 -19.19 -8.59
C TYR A 51 30.32 -19.15 -9.45
N ALA A 52 29.73 -20.31 -9.71
CA ALA A 52 28.46 -20.38 -10.43
C ALA A 52 27.30 -19.75 -9.63
N ILE A 53 27.18 -20.04 -8.34
CA ILE A 53 26.17 -19.41 -7.47
C ILE A 53 26.42 -17.90 -7.37
N ALA A 54 27.67 -17.47 -7.14
CA ALA A 54 28.00 -16.05 -7.09
C ALA A 54 27.62 -15.35 -8.40
N PHE A 55 27.96 -15.94 -9.56
CA PHE A 55 27.62 -15.42 -10.88
C PHE A 55 26.11 -15.30 -11.09
N LEU A 56 25.32 -16.30 -10.70
CA LEU A 56 23.87 -16.27 -10.84
C LEU A 56 23.25 -15.17 -9.95
N CYS A 57 23.69 -15.04 -8.68
CA CYS A 57 23.22 -13.99 -7.79
C CYS A 57 23.62 -12.60 -8.31
N GLU A 58 24.86 -12.41 -8.73
CA GLU A 58 25.37 -11.14 -9.28
C GLU A 58 24.68 -10.78 -10.60
N SER A 59 24.33 -11.77 -11.44
CA SER A 59 23.51 -11.56 -12.66
C SER A 59 22.12 -11.08 -12.33
N TRP A 60 21.49 -11.67 -11.28
CA TRP A 60 20.21 -11.20 -10.77
C TRP A 60 20.31 -9.76 -10.27
N PHE A 61 21.32 -9.41 -9.49
CA PHE A 61 21.51 -8.05 -8.98
C PHE A 61 21.75 -7.03 -10.10
N ALA A 62 22.50 -7.39 -11.13
CA ALA A 62 22.71 -6.53 -12.30
C ALA A 62 21.39 -6.28 -13.07
N PHE A 63 20.62 -7.34 -13.29
CA PHE A 63 19.31 -7.25 -13.93
C PHE A 63 18.32 -6.41 -13.10
N PHE A 64 18.24 -6.69 -11.79
CA PHE A 64 17.33 -5.98 -10.90
C PHE A 64 17.73 -4.50 -10.74
N TRP A 65 19.05 -4.20 -10.77
CA TRP A 65 19.53 -2.83 -10.79
C TRP A 65 19.10 -2.06 -12.04
N ALA A 66 19.16 -2.67 -13.22
CA ALA A 66 18.69 -2.06 -14.46
C ALA A 66 17.19 -1.72 -14.39
N LEU A 67 16.38 -2.61 -13.80
CA LEU A 67 14.96 -2.34 -13.55
C LEU A 67 14.76 -1.17 -12.57
N THR A 68 15.55 -1.12 -11.49
CA THR A 68 15.50 -0.05 -10.48
C THR A 68 15.91 1.31 -11.07
N ALA A 69 16.97 1.36 -11.85
CA ALA A 69 17.41 2.58 -12.54
C ALA A 69 16.33 3.11 -13.49
N ASN A 70 15.61 2.23 -14.20
CA ASN A 70 14.49 2.63 -15.07
C ASN A 70 13.39 3.38 -14.29
N LEU A 71 13.10 3.01 -13.04
CA LEU A 71 12.04 3.63 -12.24
C LEU A 71 12.35 5.08 -11.88
N THR A 72 13.59 5.37 -11.51
CA THR A 72 14.01 6.68 -11.02
C THR A 72 14.59 7.59 -12.09
N TRP A 73 14.52 7.17 -13.37
CA TRP A 73 15.19 7.86 -14.49
C TRP A 73 14.57 9.21 -14.84
N THR A 74 13.23 9.30 -14.88
CA THR A 74 12.51 10.52 -15.27
C THR A 74 11.39 10.83 -14.27
N PRO A 75 11.71 11.21 -13.02
CA PRO A 75 10.68 11.51 -12.05
C PRO A 75 9.95 12.80 -12.41
N VAL A 76 8.63 12.80 -12.14
CA VAL A 76 7.71 13.89 -12.48
C VAL A 76 6.90 14.28 -11.25
N GLN A 77 6.67 15.58 -11.11
CA GLN A 77 5.75 16.16 -10.16
C GLN A 77 4.65 16.92 -10.89
N TYR A 78 3.42 16.75 -10.47
CA TYR A 78 2.28 17.54 -10.95
C TYR A 78 1.98 18.65 -9.95
N GLN A 79 1.98 19.88 -10.43
CA GLN A 79 1.48 21.06 -9.71
C GLN A 79 0.09 21.39 -10.22
N THR A 80 -0.87 21.58 -9.35
CA THR A 80 -2.27 21.85 -9.68
C THR A 80 -2.66 23.25 -9.24
N TYR A 81 -3.65 23.83 -9.93
CA TYR A 81 -4.13 25.19 -9.71
C TYR A 81 -5.65 25.21 -9.44
N PRO A 82 -6.13 24.82 -8.25
CA PRO A 82 -7.56 24.77 -7.89
C PRO A 82 -8.27 26.12 -8.10
N GLN A 83 -7.60 27.22 -7.82
CA GLN A 83 -8.11 28.58 -8.03
C GLN A 83 -8.52 28.86 -9.50
N ARG A 84 -7.80 28.28 -10.47
CA ARG A 84 -8.13 28.40 -11.89
C ARG A 84 -9.32 27.52 -12.24
N LEU A 85 -9.45 26.35 -11.61
CA LEU A 85 -10.57 25.44 -11.76
C LEU A 85 -11.87 26.09 -11.26
N LEU A 86 -11.85 26.67 -10.04
CA LEU A 86 -12.99 27.37 -9.44
C LEU A 86 -13.54 28.50 -10.31
N LYS A 87 -12.66 29.20 -11.05
CA LYS A 87 -13.06 30.28 -11.95
C LYS A 87 -13.63 29.81 -13.31
N ARG A 88 -13.45 28.52 -13.67
CA ARG A 88 -13.79 28.01 -15.01
C ARG A 88 -14.96 27.03 -15.02
N VAL A 89 -15.13 26.32 -13.93
CA VAL A 89 -16.13 25.27 -13.81
C VAL A 89 -17.32 25.84 -13.05
N GLU A 90 -18.42 26.01 -13.77
CA GLU A 90 -19.69 26.48 -13.19
C GLU A 90 -20.35 25.37 -12.38
N GLU A 91 -20.31 24.14 -12.90
CA GLU A 91 -20.86 22.96 -12.24
C GLU A 91 -19.80 21.87 -12.06
N PHE A 92 -19.57 21.48 -10.79
CA PHE A 92 -18.64 20.43 -10.43
C PHE A 92 -19.25 19.04 -10.67
N PRO A 93 -18.46 18.07 -11.19
CA PRO A 93 -18.94 16.71 -11.34
C PRO A 93 -19.15 16.06 -9.97
N PRO A 94 -20.15 15.18 -9.81
CA PRO A 94 -20.28 14.41 -8.58
C PRO A 94 -19.15 13.41 -8.39
N VAL A 95 -18.87 13.09 -7.11
CA VAL A 95 -17.84 12.15 -6.66
C VAL A 95 -18.43 11.23 -5.61
N ASP A 96 -18.29 9.93 -5.81
CA ASP A 96 -18.62 8.92 -4.82
C ASP A 96 -17.36 8.56 -4.02
N VAL A 97 -17.44 8.57 -2.70
CA VAL A 97 -16.33 8.23 -1.82
C VAL A 97 -16.60 6.89 -1.15
N PHE A 98 -15.70 5.95 -1.29
CA PHE A 98 -15.78 4.60 -0.76
C PHE A 98 -14.81 4.44 0.42
N ILE A 99 -15.34 4.08 1.58
CA ILE A 99 -14.59 3.78 2.79
C ILE A 99 -14.85 2.32 3.13
N THR A 100 -13.80 1.53 3.32
CA THR A 100 -13.93 0.10 3.61
C THR A 100 -13.42 -0.23 5.00
N THR A 101 -14.24 -0.95 5.79
CA THR A 101 -13.88 -1.58 7.06
C THR A 101 -14.35 -3.02 7.08
N ALA A 102 -13.67 -3.88 7.84
CA ALA A 102 -13.91 -5.31 7.82
C ALA A 102 -14.26 -5.93 9.17
N ASP A 103 -13.73 -5.40 10.26
CA ASP A 103 -13.87 -6.00 11.59
C ASP A 103 -13.91 -4.91 12.68
N PRO A 104 -14.99 -4.76 13.44
CA PRO A 104 -15.11 -3.69 14.43
C PRO A 104 -14.19 -3.86 15.66
N VAL A 105 -13.58 -5.04 15.85
CA VAL A 105 -12.61 -5.30 16.93
C VAL A 105 -11.19 -4.95 16.48
N LEU A 106 -10.83 -5.36 15.26
CA LEU A 106 -9.51 -5.06 14.69
C LEU A 106 -9.42 -3.64 14.13
N GLU A 107 -10.55 -3.10 13.68
CA GLU A 107 -10.72 -1.74 13.17
C GLU A 107 -11.82 -1.01 13.96
N PRO A 108 -11.54 -0.51 15.17
CA PRO A 108 -12.52 0.15 16.02
C PRO A 108 -13.31 1.23 15.28
N PRO A 109 -14.65 1.29 15.40
CA PRO A 109 -15.49 2.22 14.64
C PRO A 109 -15.07 3.69 14.75
N ILE A 110 -14.49 4.11 15.85
CA ILE A 110 -14.02 5.49 16.05
C ILE A 110 -12.98 5.91 15.01
N ILE A 111 -12.16 4.97 14.52
CA ILE A 111 -11.17 5.24 13.46
C ILE A 111 -11.91 5.58 12.16
N THR A 112 -12.87 4.73 11.78
CA THR A 112 -13.73 4.95 10.60
C THR A 112 -14.50 6.28 10.70
N ILE A 113 -15.02 6.60 11.89
CA ILE A 113 -15.78 7.84 12.15
C ILE A 113 -14.91 9.08 11.91
N ASN A 114 -13.67 9.10 12.37
CA ASN A 114 -12.77 10.24 12.14
C ASN A 114 -12.46 10.43 10.65
N THR A 115 -12.30 9.33 9.91
CA THR A 115 -12.14 9.37 8.44
C THR A 115 -13.40 9.92 7.76
N VAL A 116 -14.60 9.44 8.15
CA VAL A 116 -15.87 9.93 7.61
C VAL A 116 -16.06 11.42 7.91
N LEU A 117 -15.84 11.87 9.15
CA LEU A 117 -15.98 13.27 9.54
C LEU A 117 -15.04 14.19 8.75
N SER A 118 -13.81 13.75 8.48
CA SER A 118 -12.87 14.50 7.66
C SER A 118 -13.34 14.64 6.22
N LEU A 119 -13.96 13.60 5.67
CA LEU A 119 -14.49 13.56 4.30
C LEU A 119 -15.76 14.39 4.13
N LEU A 120 -16.67 14.37 5.11
CA LEU A 120 -17.87 15.20 5.08
C LEU A 120 -17.54 16.70 5.12
N ALA A 121 -16.33 17.05 5.54
CA ALA A 121 -15.87 18.42 5.70
C ALA A 121 -14.92 18.91 4.58
N VAL A 122 -14.67 18.16 3.49
CA VAL A 122 -13.79 18.59 2.39
C VAL A 122 -14.29 19.84 1.66
N GLU A 123 -13.38 20.57 1.02
CA GLU A 123 -13.72 21.73 0.17
C GLU A 123 -14.24 21.26 -1.21
N TYR A 124 -15.47 20.78 -1.22
CA TYR A 124 -16.19 20.39 -2.41
C TYR A 124 -17.70 20.62 -2.22
N PRO A 125 -18.48 20.90 -3.26
CA PRO A 125 -19.93 21.07 -3.10
C PRO A 125 -20.58 19.83 -2.51
N ALA A 126 -21.26 19.97 -1.37
CA ALA A 126 -21.83 18.84 -0.62
C ALA A 126 -22.89 18.07 -1.40
N ASN A 127 -23.66 18.75 -2.24
CA ASN A 127 -24.64 18.14 -3.14
C ASN A 127 -24.02 17.37 -4.31
N LYS A 128 -22.68 17.42 -4.48
CA LYS A 128 -21.91 16.66 -5.48
C LYS A 128 -21.02 15.60 -4.83
N LEU A 129 -21.24 15.28 -3.55
CA LEU A 129 -20.44 14.32 -2.81
C LEU A 129 -21.33 13.30 -2.09
N ALA A 130 -21.00 12.01 -2.24
CA ALA A 130 -21.68 10.93 -1.52
C ALA A 130 -20.64 9.99 -0.89
N CYS A 131 -20.74 9.79 0.42
CA CYS A 131 -19.87 8.91 1.19
C CYS A 131 -20.58 7.57 1.43
N TYR A 132 -19.96 6.49 0.98
CA TYR A 132 -20.40 5.10 1.17
C TYR A 132 -19.43 4.39 2.09
N VAL A 133 -19.92 3.90 3.22
CA VAL A 133 -19.13 3.11 4.18
C VAL A 133 -19.49 1.65 4.00
N SER A 134 -18.54 0.84 3.50
CA SER A 134 -18.68 -0.61 3.39
C SER A 134 -18.19 -1.27 4.66
N ASP A 135 -19.07 -1.97 5.34
CA ASP A 135 -18.79 -2.74 6.55
C ASP A 135 -18.93 -4.24 6.26
N ASP A 136 -17.81 -4.92 6.06
CA ASP A 136 -17.76 -6.37 5.83
C ASP A 136 -18.03 -7.19 7.12
N GLY A 137 -17.93 -6.53 8.29
CA GLY A 137 -18.25 -7.09 9.59
C GLY A 137 -19.75 -7.12 9.92
N CYS A 138 -20.56 -6.40 9.15
CA CYS A 138 -22.01 -6.25 9.38
C CYS A 138 -22.34 -5.83 10.83
N SER A 139 -21.65 -4.80 11.32
CA SER A 139 -21.66 -4.40 12.72
C SER A 139 -22.73 -3.36 13.02
N ALA A 140 -23.68 -3.69 13.93
CA ALA A 140 -24.62 -2.73 14.48
C ALA A 140 -23.92 -1.55 15.14
N LEU A 141 -22.74 -1.79 15.77
CA LEU A 141 -21.92 -0.76 16.39
C LEU A 141 -21.37 0.23 15.36
N THR A 142 -20.90 -0.26 14.21
CA THR A 142 -20.40 0.61 13.13
C THR A 142 -21.54 1.50 12.60
N TYR A 143 -22.72 0.93 12.34
CA TYR A 143 -23.89 1.69 11.90
C TYR A 143 -24.32 2.74 12.94
N TYR A 144 -24.41 2.34 14.23
CA TYR A 144 -24.73 3.25 15.33
C TYR A 144 -23.73 4.40 15.40
N SER A 145 -22.44 4.09 15.33
CA SER A 145 -21.36 5.08 15.39
C SER A 145 -21.44 6.10 14.25
N LEU A 146 -21.78 5.66 13.03
CA LEU A 146 -22.02 6.55 11.90
C LEU A 146 -23.24 7.46 12.11
N SER A 147 -24.30 6.94 12.73
CA SER A 147 -25.50 7.72 13.04
C SER A 147 -25.22 8.79 14.10
N GLU A 148 -24.41 8.47 15.12
CA GLU A 148 -23.95 9.45 16.12
C GLU A 148 -22.98 10.48 15.52
N ALA A 149 -22.06 10.03 14.63
CA ALA A 149 -21.15 10.90 13.93
C ALA A 149 -21.86 11.92 13.05
N LEU A 150 -22.99 11.56 12.44
CA LEU A 150 -23.82 12.49 11.68
C LEU A 150 -24.34 13.64 12.55
N LYS A 151 -24.75 13.35 13.81
CA LYS A 151 -25.20 14.40 14.74
C LYS A 151 -24.07 15.40 15.02
N PHE A 152 -22.86 14.91 15.22
CA PHE A 152 -21.68 15.75 15.40
C PHE A 152 -21.27 16.46 14.09
N ALA A 153 -21.36 15.83 12.93
CA ALA A 153 -21.03 16.42 11.64
C ALA A 153 -21.86 17.70 11.36
N LYS A 154 -23.12 17.78 11.81
CA LYS A 154 -23.99 18.95 11.65
C LYS A 154 -23.44 20.23 12.30
N ILE A 155 -22.61 20.10 13.32
CA ILE A 155 -21.92 21.23 13.97
C ILE A 155 -20.48 21.34 13.56
N TRP A 156 -19.80 20.22 13.31
CA TRP A 156 -18.38 20.15 12.96
C TRP A 156 -18.09 20.72 11.56
N VAL A 157 -18.86 20.33 10.56
CA VAL A 157 -18.64 20.77 9.17
C VAL A 157 -18.80 22.29 9.01
N PRO A 158 -19.86 22.92 9.54
CA PRO A 158 -19.95 24.38 9.54
C PRO A 158 -18.82 25.07 10.28
N PHE A 159 -18.39 24.53 11.42
CA PHE A 159 -17.24 25.04 12.16
C PHE A 159 -15.95 25.01 11.31
N CYS A 160 -15.68 23.88 10.65
CA CYS A 160 -14.49 23.76 9.78
C CYS A 160 -14.51 24.77 8.64
N LYS A 161 -15.66 24.97 8.00
CA LYS A 161 -15.81 25.92 6.91
C LYS A 161 -15.70 27.37 7.39
N LYS A 162 -16.36 27.71 8.51
CA LYS A 162 -16.35 29.08 9.08
C LYS A 162 -14.93 29.53 9.43
N TYR A 163 -14.14 28.65 10.02
CA TYR A 163 -12.79 28.96 10.51
C TYR A 163 -11.66 28.45 9.60
N THR A 164 -11.99 27.98 8.41
CA THR A 164 -11.02 27.47 7.42
C THR A 164 -10.04 26.46 8.03
N VAL A 165 -10.59 25.50 8.82
CA VAL A 165 -9.79 24.49 9.49
C VAL A 165 -9.09 23.62 8.45
N GLU A 166 -7.76 23.48 8.56
CA GLU A 166 -6.97 22.65 7.63
C GLU A 166 -7.16 21.16 7.93
N VAL A 167 -6.90 20.74 9.18
CA VAL A 167 -7.02 19.34 9.62
C VAL A 167 -8.44 19.08 10.09
N ARG A 168 -9.22 18.34 9.30
CA ARG A 168 -10.65 18.16 9.51
C ARG A 168 -11.03 16.82 10.16
N ALA A 169 -10.05 16.02 10.58
CA ALA A 169 -10.25 14.88 11.46
C ALA A 169 -10.25 15.35 12.93
N PRO A 170 -11.36 15.21 13.66
CA PRO A 170 -11.49 15.81 15.00
C PRO A 170 -10.43 15.35 15.98
N PHE A 171 -10.10 14.03 16.00
CA PHE A 171 -9.09 13.51 16.93
C PHE A 171 -7.74 14.19 16.73
N ARG A 172 -7.33 14.43 15.50
CA ARG A 172 -6.06 15.08 15.17
C ARG A 172 -6.11 16.58 15.46
N TYR A 173 -7.22 17.23 15.11
CA TYR A 173 -7.41 18.65 15.36
C TYR A 173 -7.36 19.01 16.84
N PHE A 174 -7.88 18.15 17.72
CA PHE A 174 -7.90 18.40 19.17
C PHE A 174 -6.68 17.85 19.91
N SER A 175 -5.89 16.94 19.30
CA SER A 175 -4.63 16.44 19.87
C SER A 175 -3.50 17.46 19.81
N ASP A 176 -3.47 18.29 18.76
CA ASP A 176 -2.47 19.33 18.67
C ASP A 176 -2.80 20.43 19.68
N ASN A 177 -1.88 20.69 20.61
CA ASN A 177 -1.93 21.85 21.52
C ASN A 177 -1.71 23.17 20.74
N LEU A 178 -2.32 23.29 19.57
CA LEU A 178 -2.32 24.49 18.75
C LEU A 178 -2.79 25.65 19.62
N SER A 179 -1.86 26.53 19.83
CA SER A 179 -1.87 27.78 20.61
C SER A 179 -3.26 28.40 20.82
N SER A 180 -3.40 28.99 21.97
CA SER A 180 -4.43 29.96 22.38
C SER A 180 -4.60 31.18 21.43
N ALA A 181 -4.09 31.14 20.22
CA ALA A 181 -4.24 32.15 19.19
C ALA A 181 -5.61 32.09 18.51
N GLY A 182 -6.36 33.16 18.52
CA GLY A 182 -7.67 33.29 17.88
C GLY A 182 -8.60 34.21 18.69
N SER A 183 -9.69 34.64 18.06
CA SER A 183 -10.69 35.49 18.73
C SER A 183 -11.33 34.76 19.92
N PRO A 184 -11.86 35.46 20.93
CA PRO A 184 -12.60 34.83 22.03
C PRO A 184 -13.77 33.96 21.56
N GLU A 185 -14.46 34.34 20.48
CA GLU A 185 -15.52 33.58 19.84
C GLU A 185 -15.00 32.25 19.29
N PHE A 186 -13.90 32.25 18.56
CA PHE A 186 -13.26 31.02 18.06
C PHE A 186 -12.88 30.07 19.18
N GLN A 187 -12.28 30.60 20.25
CA GLN A 187 -11.88 29.83 21.43
C GLN A 187 -13.08 29.18 22.14
N TYR A 188 -14.19 29.90 22.22
CA TYR A 188 -15.44 29.39 22.79
C TYR A 188 -16.00 28.27 21.92
N GLU A 189 -16.17 28.51 20.61
CA GLU A 189 -16.67 27.50 19.67
C GLU A 189 -15.76 26.27 19.62
N ARG A 190 -14.42 26.44 19.61
CA ARG A 190 -13.47 25.34 19.62
C ARG A 190 -13.62 24.46 20.87
N ARG A 191 -13.77 25.05 22.06
CA ARG A 191 -14.01 24.30 23.31
C ARG A 191 -15.33 23.54 23.25
N ARG A 192 -16.39 24.16 22.73
CA ARG A 192 -17.67 23.50 22.52
C ARG A 192 -17.55 22.32 21.58
N MET A 193 -16.83 22.45 20.47
CA MET A 193 -16.60 21.35 19.52
C MET A 193 -15.78 20.22 20.16
N LYS A 194 -14.76 20.54 20.96
CA LYS A 194 -13.96 19.55 21.68
C LYS A 194 -14.85 18.73 22.64
N HIS A 195 -15.65 19.37 23.45
CA HIS A 195 -16.58 18.70 24.37
C HIS A 195 -17.58 17.81 23.62
N ALA A 196 -18.17 18.30 22.54
CA ALA A 196 -19.11 17.51 21.73
C ALA A 196 -18.43 16.30 21.09
N TYR A 197 -17.15 16.39 20.71
CA TYR A 197 -16.36 15.26 20.20
C TYR A 197 -16.03 14.25 21.32
N GLU A 198 -15.67 14.72 22.52
CA GLU A 198 -15.44 13.86 23.70
C GLU A 198 -16.73 13.09 24.07
N GLU A 199 -17.89 13.75 24.03
CA GLU A 199 -19.20 13.11 24.23
C GLU A 199 -19.48 12.06 23.13
N LEU A 200 -19.13 12.33 21.86
CA LEU A 200 -19.29 11.36 20.78
C LEU A 200 -18.45 10.10 21.06
N ASN A 201 -17.17 10.29 21.44
CA ASN A 201 -16.27 9.18 21.77
C ASN A 201 -16.84 8.34 22.91
N GLN A 202 -17.29 8.99 23.99
CA GLN A 202 -17.86 8.31 25.16
C GLN A 202 -19.10 7.49 24.78
N ARG A 203 -20.01 8.05 23.97
CA ARG A 203 -21.21 7.31 23.50
C ARG A 203 -20.85 6.09 22.67
N ILE A 204 -19.81 6.17 21.81
CA ILE A 204 -19.34 5.03 21.01
C ILE A 204 -18.70 3.97 21.90
N GLU A 205 -17.89 4.36 22.88
CA GLU A 205 -17.25 3.45 23.82
C GLU A 205 -18.28 2.74 24.73
N ASP A 206 -19.28 3.47 25.21
CA ASP A 206 -20.35 2.91 26.04
C ASP A 206 -21.23 1.96 25.22
N ALA A 207 -21.52 2.29 23.97
CA ALA A 207 -22.17 1.39 23.04
C ALA A 207 -21.34 0.12 22.79
N ALA A 208 -20.02 0.23 22.60
CA ALA A 208 -19.14 -0.93 22.42
C ALA A 208 -19.17 -1.88 23.62
N LYS A 209 -19.32 -1.35 24.84
CA LYS A 209 -19.46 -2.15 26.07
C LYS A 209 -20.86 -2.77 26.23
N SER A 210 -21.92 -2.08 25.76
CA SER A 210 -23.32 -2.46 25.97
C SER A 210 -23.94 -3.26 24.84
N PHE A 211 -23.38 -3.24 23.62
CA PHE A 211 -23.87 -4.00 22.45
C PHE A 211 -23.63 -5.53 22.57
N THR A 212 -23.65 -6.05 23.79
CA THR A 212 -23.63 -7.47 24.07
C THR A 212 -25.06 -8.02 23.94
N PHE A 213 -25.38 -8.65 22.78
CA PHE A 213 -26.44 -9.64 22.59
C PHE A 213 -27.85 -9.27 23.16
N GLY A 214 -28.33 -8.07 22.87
CA GLY A 214 -29.73 -7.66 23.21
C GLY A 214 -30.61 -7.58 21.95
N ASN A 215 -31.91 -7.62 22.11
CA ASN A 215 -32.87 -7.34 21.03
C ASN A 215 -32.67 -5.90 20.53
N LEU A 216 -32.03 -5.76 19.37
CA LEU A 216 -31.86 -4.47 18.71
C LEU A 216 -33.20 -4.01 18.14
N VAL A 217 -33.60 -2.78 18.40
CA VAL A 217 -34.91 -2.21 18.01
C VAL A 217 -34.74 -1.01 17.08
N GLY A 218 -35.81 -0.65 16.36
CA GLY A 218 -35.79 0.46 15.41
C GLY A 218 -34.87 0.23 14.25
N ASP A 219 -34.05 1.21 13.91
CA ASP A 219 -33.09 1.16 12.77
C ASP A 219 -32.01 0.07 12.91
N LEU A 220 -31.82 -0.45 14.12
CA LEU A 220 -30.88 -1.52 14.41
C LEU A 220 -31.47 -2.93 14.29
N ALA A 221 -32.80 -3.05 14.10
CA ALA A 221 -33.49 -4.33 14.07
C ALA A 221 -32.95 -5.30 12.99
N ASP A 222 -32.51 -4.75 11.83
CA ASP A 222 -31.97 -5.56 10.74
C ASP A 222 -30.67 -6.29 11.12
N PHE A 223 -29.99 -5.84 12.17
CA PHE A 223 -28.76 -6.46 12.68
C PHE A 223 -29.00 -7.54 13.74
N SER A 224 -30.24 -7.70 14.25
CA SER A 224 -30.54 -8.60 15.38
C SER A 224 -30.26 -10.07 15.12
N ASN A 225 -30.38 -10.51 13.87
CA ASN A 225 -30.21 -11.92 13.47
C ASN A 225 -29.02 -12.13 12.51
N THR A 226 -28.12 -11.15 12.41
CA THR A 226 -26.96 -11.24 11.50
C THR A 226 -25.80 -11.96 12.15
N LYS A 227 -25.08 -12.75 11.32
CA LYS A 227 -23.78 -13.31 11.66
C LYS A 227 -22.75 -12.74 10.67
N PRO A 228 -21.53 -12.36 11.08
CA PRO A 228 -20.55 -11.71 10.19
C PRO A 228 -20.27 -12.45 8.88
N ARG A 229 -20.47 -13.77 8.85
CA ARG A 229 -20.23 -14.62 7.64
C ARG A 229 -21.51 -15.14 6.99
N ASN A 230 -22.68 -14.80 7.50
CA ASN A 230 -23.97 -15.28 6.95
C ASN A 230 -25.09 -14.30 7.26
N HIS A 231 -25.35 -13.36 6.36
CA HIS A 231 -26.42 -12.37 6.46
C HIS A 231 -26.82 -11.87 5.06
N ALA A 232 -28.05 -11.36 4.95
CA ALA A 232 -28.53 -10.65 3.78
C ALA A 232 -27.83 -9.26 3.66
N PRO A 233 -27.85 -8.61 2.49
CA PRO A 233 -27.29 -7.27 2.36
C PRO A 233 -28.09 -6.27 3.18
N ILE A 234 -27.39 -5.34 3.83
CA ILE A 234 -28.00 -4.24 4.59
C ILE A 234 -27.48 -2.92 4.00
N ILE A 235 -28.39 -2.14 3.41
CA ILE A 235 -28.07 -0.84 2.82
C ILE A 235 -28.98 0.20 3.46
N LYS A 236 -28.38 1.20 4.13
CA LYS A 236 -29.10 2.24 4.85
C LYS A 236 -28.59 3.62 4.49
N VAL A 237 -29.49 4.49 4.05
CA VAL A 237 -29.22 5.91 3.84
C VAL A 237 -29.27 6.59 5.22
N ILE A 238 -28.10 6.95 5.77
CA ILE A 238 -28.01 7.63 7.07
C ILE A 238 -28.33 9.12 6.91
N TRP A 239 -27.89 9.72 5.82
CA TRP A 239 -28.16 11.11 5.49
C TRP A 239 -28.27 11.34 3.99
N GLU A 240 -29.31 12.06 3.59
CA GLU A 240 -29.52 12.50 2.22
C GLU A 240 -29.61 14.02 2.15
N ASN A 241 -28.82 14.65 1.31
CA ASN A 241 -28.91 16.08 0.99
C ASN A 241 -30.04 16.30 -0.02
N LYS A 242 -31.29 16.16 0.39
CA LYS A 242 -32.49 16.23 -0.47
C LYS A 242 -32.69 17.60 -1.11
N GLU A 243 -32.32 18.66 -0.39
CA GLU A 243 -32.49 20.03 -0.86
C GLU A 243 -31.37 20.48 -1.81
N GLY A 244 -30.40 19.62 -2.11
CA GLY A 244 -29.25 19.93 -2.97
C GLY A 244 -28.39 21.08 -2.46
N ILE A 245 -28.33 21.26 -1.12
CA ILE A 245 -27.61 22.37 -0.49
C ILE A 245 -26.12 22.20 -0.70
N ARG A 246 -25.51 23.16 -1.40
CA ARG A 246 -24.09 23.16 -1.77
C ARG A 246 -23.17 23.19 -0.53
N ASP A 247 -23.53 23.98 0.47
CA ASP A 247 -22.74 24.17 1.70
C ASP A 247 -23.26 23.32 2.88
N GLY A 248 -24.16 22.37 2.60
CA GLY A 248 -24.71 21.43 3.56
C GLY A 248 -23.76 20.26 3.87
N LEU A 249 -24.36 19.15 4.28
CA LEU A 249 -23.64 17.87 4.47
C LEU A 249 -23.79 17.01 3.21
N PRO A 250 -22.72 16.31 2.79
CA PRO A 250 -22.77 15.29 1.74
C PRO A 250 -23.69 14.12 2.12
N HIS A 251 -24.11 13.33 1.12
CA HIS A 251 -24.81 12.09 1.38
C HIS A 251 -23.93 11.12 2.21
N LEU A 252 -24.57 10.34 3.10
CA LEU A 252 -23.91 9.30 3.88
C LEU A 252 -24.74 8.02 3.83
N VAL A 253 -24.13 6.94 3.34
CA VAL A 253 -24.75 5.63 3.13
C VAL A 253 -23.93 4.55 3.79
N TYR A 254 -24.57 3.68 4.56
CA TYR A 254 -24.00 2.46 5.10
C TYR A 254 -24.32 1.30 4.16
N VAL A 255 -23.31 0.46 3.88
CA VAL A 255 -23.44 -0.70 3.02
C VAL A 255 -22.77 -1.90 3.67
N SER A 256 -23.54 -2.94 4.00
CA SER A 256 -23.01 -4.27 4.29
C SER A 256 -23.54 -5.22 3.23
N ARG A 257 -22.62 -5.75 2.43
CA ARG A 257 -22.94 -6.70 1.33
C ARG A 257 -23.35 -8.06 1.89
N GLU A 258 -24.11 -8.82 1.13
CA GLU A 258 -24.45 -10.20 1.52
C GLU A 258 -23.19 -11.02 1.75
N LYS A 259 -23.22 -11.85 2.82
CA LYS A 259 -22.21 -12.86 3.11
C LYS A 259 -22.85 -14.24 3.19
N ARG A 260 -22.21 -15.23 2.58
CA ARG A 260 -22.61 -16.65 2.59
C ARG A 260 -21.41 -17.56 2.85
N PRO A 261 -21.53 -18.60 3.69
CA PRO A 261 -20.39 -19.42 4.14
C PRO A 261 -19.62 -20.14 3.01
N ASN A 262 -20.28 -20.45 1.92
CA ASN A 262 -19.71 -21.28 0.84
C ASN A 262 -19.39 -20.49 -0.43
N ILE A 263 -19.41 -19.16 -0.34
CA ILE A 263 -19.11 -18.26 -1.47
C ILE A 263 -17.82 -17.51 -1.21
N THR A 264 -16.96 -17.42 -2.23
CA THR A 264 -15.76 -16.59 -2.17
C THR A 264 -16.15 -15.13 -2.33
N HIS A 265 -15.90 -14.31 -1.32
CA HIS A 265 -16.29 -12.90 -1.30
C HIS A 265 -15.19 -11.93 -1.76
N HIS A 266 -14.02 -12.42 -2.17
CA HIS A 266 -12.90 -11.64 -2.73
C HIS A 266 -12.46 -10.43 -1.88
N ASN A 267 -12.56 -10.53 -0.56
CA ASN A 267 -12.10 -9.52 0.41
C ASN A 267 -12.45 -8.07 -0.01
N LYS A 268 -11.47 -7.17 0.01
CA LYS A 268 -11.63 -5.75 -0.32
C LYS A 268 -12.10 -5.52 -1.76
N ALA A 269 -11.55 -6.24 -2.76
CA ALA A 269 -11.97 -6.10 -4.15
C ALA A 269 -13.46 -6.38 -4.34
N GLY A 270 -13.99 -7.43 -3.69
CA GLY A 270 -15.42 -7.73 -3.73
C GLY A 270 -16.27 -6.67 -3.05
N ALA A 271 -15.84 -6.11 -1.91
CA ALA A 271 -16.51 -5.00 -1.25
C ALA A 271 -16.56 -3.76 -2.16
N MET A 272 -15.44 -3.42 -2.80
CA MET A 272 -15.34 -2.30 -3.73
C MET A 272 -16.21 -2.50 -4.97
N ASN A 273 -16.33 -3.73 -5.50
CA ASN A 273 -17.20 -4.04 -6.62
C ASN A 273 -18.68 -3.88 -6.24
N VAL A 274 -19.08 -4.31 -5.05
CA VAL A 274 -20.44 -4.05 -4.53
C VAL A 274 -20.68 -2.55 -4.38
N LEU A 275 -19.75 -1.80 -3.78
CA LEU A 275 -19.88 -0.34 -3.66
C LEU A 275 -20.02 0.34 -5.03
N THR A 276 -19.29 -0.14 -6.03
CA THR A 276 -19.38 0.39 -7.41
C THR A 276 -20.76 0.18 -8.01
N ARG A 277 -21.40 -0.98 -7.74
CA ARG A 277 -22.76 -1.26 -8.21
C ARG A 277 -23.82 -0.48 -7.42
N VAL A 278 -23.73 -0.50 -6.10
CA VAL A 278 -24.65 0.22 -5.23
C VAL A 278 -24.63 1.71 -5.52
N SER A 279 -23.46 2.34 -5.53
CA SER A 279 -23.32 3.75 -5.87
C SER A 279 -23.72 4.05 -7.31
N GLY A 280 -23.51 3.09 -8.23
CA GLY A 280 -23.95 3.18 -9.63
C GLY A 280 -25.46 3.30 -9.77
N LEU A 281 -26.24 2.74 -8.85
CA LEU A 281 -27.71 2.86 -8.81
C LEU A 281 -28.17 4.10 -8.06
N MET A 282 -27.45 4.52 -7.02
CA MET A 282 -27.88 5.61 -6.11
C MET A 282 -27.48 6.99 -6.63
N THR A 283 -26.19 7.19 -6.95
CA THR A 283 -25.62 8.49 -7.31
C THR A 283 -25.01 8.50 -8.70
N ASN A 284 -24.52 7.38 -9.15
CA ASN A 284 -23.86 7.17 -10.45
C ASN A 284 -22.78 8.22 -10.79
N ALA A 285 -22.02 8.68 -9.79
CA ALA A 285 -21.02 9.70 -9.99
C ALA A 285 -19.91 9.23 -10.98
N PRO A 286 -19.45 10.11 -11.90
CA PRO A 286 -18.43 9.76 -12.89
C PRO A 286 -17.04 9.54 -12.30
N TYR A 287 -16.83 9.95 -11.04
CA TYR A 287 -15.58 9.76 -10.30
C TYR A 287 -15.85 9.03 -8.99
N MET A 288 -14.92 8.15 -8.63
CA MET A 288 -14.98 7.36 -7.40
C MET A 288 -13.66 7.51 -6.68
N MET A 289 -13.70 7.91 -5.41
CA MET A 289 -12.54 7.96 -4.52
C MET A 289 -12.61 6.79 -3.54
N ASN A 290 -11.49 6.11 -3.32
CA ASN A 290 -11.45 5.04 -2.32
C ASN A 290 -10.42 5.30 -1.24
N LEU A 291 -10.79 4.97 -0.01
CA LEU A 291 -10.00 5.14 1.20
C LEU A 291 -10.15 3.93 2.14
N ASP A 292 -9.09 3.61 2.84
CA ASP A 292 -9.15 2.74 4.00
C ASP A 292 -9.78 3.48 5.20
N CYS A 293 -10.37 2.74 6.12
CA CYS A 293 -11.06 3.32 7.27
C CYS A 293 -10.16 4.18 8.18
N ASP A 294 -8.85 4.00 8.13
CA ASP A 294 -7.85 4.71 8.92
C ASP A 294 -7.12 5.85 8.17
N MET A 295 -7.54 6.15 6.94
CA MET A 295 -6.93 7.17 6.09
C MET A 295 -7.78 8.45 6.06
N PHE A 296 -7.61 9.33 7.04
CA PHE A 296 -8.37 10.59 7.07
C PHE A 296 -7.81 11.65 6.10
N VAL A 297 -8.68 12.56 5.68
CA VAL A 297 -8.32 13.71 4.85
C VAL A 297 -7.56 14.73 5.68
N ASN A 298 -6.32 15.00 5.29
CA ASN A 298 -5.45 16.00 5.89
C ASN A 298 -5.43 17.32 5.11
N ASN A 299 -5.62 17.26 3.79
CA ASN A 299 -5.72 18.43 2.93
C ASN A 299 -7.15 18.53 2.35
N PRO A 300 -7.96 19.53 2.74
CA PRO A 300 -9.36 19.61 2.32
C PRO A 300 -9.56 19.81 0.82
N ASP A 301 -8.57 20.31 0.07
CA ASP A 301 -8.67 20.63 -1.36
C ASP A 301 -8.39 19.44 -2.29
N ILE A 302 -8.21 18.23 -1.75
CA ILE A 302 -7.75 17.06 -2.53
C ILE A 302 -8.59 16.75 -3.75
N ILE A 303 -9.93 16.85 -3.64
CA ILE A 303 -10.83 16.59 -4.76
C ILE A 303 -10.66 17.65 -5.84
N LEU A 304 -10.58 18.92 -5.45
CA LEU A 304 -10.34 20.04 -6.39
C LEU A 304 -9.00 19.87 -7.12
N GLN A 305 -7.96 19.45 -6.41
CA GLN A 305 -6.64 19.20 -7.01
C GLN A 305 -6.68 18.07 -8.05
N ALA A 306 -7.35 16.96 -7.74
CA ALA A 306 -7.54 15.87 -8.70
C ALA A 306 -8.38 16.31 -9.92
N MET A 307 -9.41 17.12 -9.68
CA MET A 307 -10.25 17.66 -10.77
C MET A 307 -9.48 18.58 -11.71
N CYS A 308 -8.41 19.24 -11.27
CA CYS A 308 -7.50 19.97 -12.15
C CYS A 308 -6.93 19.09 -13.27
N LEU A 309 -6.58 17.82 -12.94
CA LEU A 309 -6.08 16.85 -13.94
C LEU A 309 -7.21 16.27 -14.80
N PHE A 310 -8.35 15.95 -14.20
CA PHE A 310 -9.46 15.34 -14.92
C PHE A 310 -10.22 16.29 -15.85
N LYS A 311 -10.25 17.58 -15.53
CA LYS A 311 -11.00 18.61 -16.28
C LYS A 311 -10.13 19.49 -17.15
N ASP A 312 -8.79 19.31 -17.17
CA ASP A 312 -7.94 20.06 -18.08
C ASP A 312 -8.32 19.76 -19.53
N PRO A 313 -8.53 20.79 -20.37
CA PRO A 313 -9.01 20.63 -21.76
C PRO A 313 -8.08 19.78 -22.64
N ILE A 314 -6.77 19.82 -22.35
CA ILE A 314 -5.74 19.19 -23.20
C ILE A 314 -5.69 17.69 -22.96
N ILE A 315 -5.71 17.26 -21.67
CA ILE A 315 -5.45 15.85 -21.31
C ILE A 315 -6.57 15.19 -20.51
N ARG A 316 -7.73 15.82 -20.42
CA ARG A 316 -8.88 15.27 -19.65
C ARG A 316 -9.24 13.81 -19.97
N ARG A 317 -8.82 13.27 -21.11
CA ARG A 317 -9.11 11.91 -21.55
C ARG A 317 -7.97 10.90 -21.28
N GLU A 318 -6.81 11.33 -20.82
CA GLU A 318 -5.66 10.43 -20.68
C GLU A 318 -5.61 9.70 -19.35
N PHE A 319 -5.98 10.36 -18.25
CA PHE A 319 -5.86 9.77 -16.90
C PHE A 319 -7.07 8.93 -16.53
N ALA A 320 -6.79 7.67 -16.18
CA ALA A 320 -7.76 6.74 -15.61
C ALA A 320 -8.02 7.03 -14.14
N PHE A 321 -6.94 7.30 -13.40
CA PHE A 321 -6.98 7.59 -11.97
C PHE A 321 -5.86 8.55 -11.55
N VAL A 322 -6.09 9.17 -10.40
CA VAL A 322 -5.12 10.02 -9.70
C VAL A 322 -4.83 9.37 -8.35
N GLN A 323 -3.57 9.00 -8.13
CA GLN A 323 -3.07 8.41 -6.89
C GLN A 323 -2.39 9.49 -6.04
N PHE A 324 -2.67 9.49 -4.74
CA PHE A 324 -1.97 10.29 -3.75
C PHE A 324 -1.00 9.43 -2.93
N PRO A 325 0.08 10.00 -2.36
CA PRO A 325 0.97 9.29 -1.45
C PRO A 325 0.23 8.81 -0.21
N GLN A 326 0.61 7.64 0.25
CA GLN A 326 0.25 7.16 1.57
C GLN A 326 1.25 7.73 2.58
N CYS A 327 0.76 8.58 3.49
CA CYS A 327 1.52 9.21 4.57
C CYS A 327 0.89 8.84 5.91
N PHE A 328 1.64 8.99 7.01
CA PHE A 328 1.21 8.56 8.33
C PHE A 328 1.28 9.71 9.34
N TYR A 329 0.37 9.69 10.34
CA TYR A 329 0.32 10.71 11.41
C TYR A 329 1.10 10.29 12.67
N ASN A 330 1.35 8.99 12.84
CA ASN A 330 2.08 8.39 13.96
C ASN A 330 3.49 7.95 13.54
N ASP A 331 4.08 8.67 12.59
CA ASP A 331 5.42 8.40 12.08
C ASP A 331 6.45 8.61 13.20
N LEU A 332 7.29 7.62 13.39
CA LEU A 332 8.39 7.70 14.35
C LEU A 332 9.62 8.33 13.71
N GLN A 333 10.31 9.15 14.47
CA GLN A 333 11.55 9.76 14.02
C GLN A 333 12.54 8.70 13.51
N ASP A 334 13.17 8.99 12.36
CA ASP A 334 14.15 8.12 11.72
C ASP A 334 13.63 6.75 11.28
N ASP A 335 12.33 6.54 11.20
CA ASP A 335 11.66 5.32 10.70
C ASP A 335 12.31 4.00 11.18
N PRO A 336 12.25 3.67 12.48
CA PRO A 336 12.95 2.53 13.06
C PRO A 336 12.50 1.17 12.52
N PHE A 337 11.30 1.08 11.95
CA PHE A 337 10.71 -0.14 11.40
C PHE A 337 10.72 -0.20 9.87
N GLY A 338 11.19 0.86 9.19
CA GLY A 338 11.23 0.92 7.73
C GLY A 338 9.84 0.77 7.09
N ASN A 339 8.80 1.36 7.69
CA ASN A 339 7.41 1.17 7.28
C ASN A 339 6.70 2.45 6.82
N GLN A 340 7.41 3.58 6.81
CA GLN A 340 6.86 4.85 6.33
C GLN A 340 6.94 4.98 4.80
N TRP A 341 7.78 4.17 4.15
CA TRP A 341 7.94 4.09 2.68
C TRP A 341 8.22 5.42 1.99
N ILE A 342 8.84 6.37 2.68
CA ILE A 342 9.05 7.74 2.17
C ILE A 342 9.77 7.73 0.82
N ILE A 343 10.85 6.95 0.69
CA ILE A 343 11.59 6.83 -0.58
C ILE A 343 10.71 6.28 -1.71
N THR A 344 9.90 5.25 -1.42
CA THR A 344 8.97 4.70 -2.41
C THR A 344 7.95 5.74 -2.84
N MET A 345 7.32 6.43 -1.89
CA MET A 345 6.28 7.42 -2.18
C MET A 345 6.83 8.68 -2.85
N GLN A 346 8.00 9.16 -2.45
CA GLN A 346 8.52 10.42 -2.96
C GLN A 346 9.42 10.27 -4.20
N LEU A 347 10.15 9.17 -4.35
CA LEU A 347 11.06 9.00 -5.49
C LEU A 347 10.52 7.99 -6.50
N THR A 348 10.21 6.77 -6.06
CA THR A 348 9.84 5.68 -6.97
C THR A 348 8.50 5.98 -7.67
N MET A 349 7.48 6.39 -6.93
CA MET A 349 6.16 6.73 -7.51
C MET A 349 6.21 7.95 -8.44
N ARG A 350 7.04 8.96 -8.13
CA ARG A 350 7.29 10.08 -9.05
C ARG A 350 8.00 9.63 -10.34
N GLY A 351 8.91 8.66 -10.22
CA GLY A 351 9.57 8.08 -11.39
C GLY A 351 8.59 7.33 -12.30
N MET A 352 7.67 6.58 -11.73
CA MET A 352 6.58 5.92 -12.46
C MET A 352 5.65 6.94 -13.15
N ALA A 353 5.33 8.06 -12.47
CA ALA A 353 4.55 9.15 -13.05
C ALA A 353 5.19 9.74 -14.31
N GLY A 354 6.51 9.63 -14.45
CA GLY A 354 7.26 10.02 -15.63
C GLY A 354 7.19 9.02 -16.80
N ILE A 355 6.57 7.85 -16.60
CA ILE A 355 6.39 6.81 -17.62
C ILE A 355 4.92 6.83 -18.10
N GLN A 356 4.16 5.82 -17.78
CA GLN A 356 2.72 5.74 -18.07
C GLN A 356 1.88 6.16 -16.86
N GLY A 357 2.43 6.06 -15.67
CA GLY A 357 1.86 6.49 -14.41
C GLY A 357 2.18 5.58 -13.23
N PRO A 358 1.85 6.01 -12.00
CA PRO A 358 2.03 5.23 -10.79
C PRO A 358 1.12 3.99 -10.80
N ALA A 359 1.51 2.96 -10.02
CA ALA A 359 0.58 1.88 -9.67
C ALA A 359 -0.58 2.42 -8.83
N TYR A 360 -1.71 1.73 -8.87
CA TYR A 360 -2.78 1.92 -7.90
C TYR A 360 -2.38 1.22 -6.60
N MET A 361 -2.45 1.94 -5.47
CA MET A 361 -1.93 1.50 -4.16
C MET A 361 -3.04 1.15 -3.15
N GLY A 362 -4.26 0.90 -3.63
CA GLY A 362 -5.37 0.41 -2.81
C GLY A 362 -6.10 1.47 -1.98
N THR A 363 -5.52 2.64 -1.75
CA THR A 363 -6.11 3.72 -0.95
C THR A 363 -5.65 5.09 -1.44
N GLY A 364 -6.36 6.15 -1.08
CA GLY A 364 -6.01 7.52 -1.47
C GLY A 364 -6.00 7.72 -2.98
N CYS A 365 -6.99 7.20 -3.71
CA CYS A 365 -7.04 7.22 -5.16
C CYS A 365 -8.42 7.67 -5.67
N ILE A 366 -8.43 8.48 -6.72
CA ILE A 366 -9.66 8.88 -7.41
C ILE A 366 -9.65 8.28 -8.82
N HIS A 367 -10.64 7.45 -9.12
CA HIS A 367 -10.83 6.75 -10.38
C HIS A 367 -11.94 7.36 -11.23
N ARG A 368 -11.83 7.24 -12.54
CA ARG A 368 -13.00 7.42 -13.44
C ARG A 368 -13.84 6.15 -13.42
N ARG A 369 -15.14 6.25 -13.11
CA ARG A 369 -16.05 5.12 -13.09
C ARG A 369 -16.04 4.31 -14.40
N LYS A 370 -16.07 5.00 -15.55
CA LYS A 370 -16.05 4.36 -16.87
C LYS A 370 -14.83 3.47 -17.13
N VAL A 371 -13.69 3.76 -16.51
CA VAL A 371 -12.48 2.93 -16.62
C VAL A 371 -12.69 1.60 -15.94
N LEU A 372 -13.28 1.61 -14.74
CA LEU A 372 -13.64 0.39 -14.01
C LEU A 372 -14.79 -0.38 -14.68
N TYR A 373 -15.66 0.30 -15.43
CA TYR A 373 -16.64 -0.33 -16.32
C TYR A 373 -16.02 -0.88 -17.63
N GLY A 374 -14.69 -0.87 -17.74
CA GLY A 374 -13.97 -1.57 -18.81
C GLY A 374 -13.65 -0.74 -20.03
N GLN A 375 -14.03 0.54 -20.09
CA GLN A 375 -13.78 1.41 -21.26
C GLN A 375 -12.27 1.61 -21.50
N SER A 376 -11.85 1.59 -22.77
CA SER A 376 -10.50 1.93 -23.20
C SER A 376 -10.38 3.40 -23.58
N PRO A 377 -9.18 4.04 -23.53
CA PRO A 377 -9.02 5.49 -23.79
C PRO A 377 -9.41 5.91 -25.21
N ASN A 378 -9.29 5.02 -26.17
CA ASN A 378 -9.56 5.30 -27.61
C ASN A 378 -11.00 4.97 -28.03
N GLU A 379 -11.84 4.42 -27.15
CA GLU A 379 -13.24 4.13 -27.46
C GLU A 379 -14.06 5.41 -27.29
N ALA A 380 -14.29 6.10 -28.41
CA ALA A 380 -14.95 7.40 -28.39
C ALA A 380 -16.45 7.32 -28.07
N ASN A 381 -17.16 6.24 -28.43
CA ASN A 381 -18.57 6.00 -28.11
C ASN A 381 -18.91 4.51 -28.18
N ILE A 382 -19.62 4.02 -27.16
CA ILE A 382 -20.11 2.63 -27.09
C ILE A 382 -21.35 2.40 -27.99
N ASN A 383 -21.87 3.45 -28.61
CA ASN A 383 -23.13 3.42 -29.34
C ASN A 383 -23.25 2.36 -30.46
N GLU A 384 -22.12 1.77 -30.89
CA GLU A 384 -22.11 0.79 -31.99
C GLU A 384 -21.57 -0.60 -31.62
N LYS A 385 -21.08 -0.79 -30.38
CA LYS A 385 -20.25 -1.96 -30.08
C LYS A 385 -20.87 -3.04 -29.18
N TYR A 386 -21.90 -2.70 -28.42
CA TYR A 386 -22.52 -3.67 -27.50
C TYR A 386 -24.02 -3.78 -27.72
N TYR A 387 -24.47 -4.98 -28.08
CA TYR A 387 -25.89 -5.35 -27.99
C TYR A 387 -26.27 -5.50 -26.51
N ASP A 388 -27.54 -5.30 -26.20
CA ASP A 388 -28.03 -5.37 -24.81
C ASP A 388 -27.65 -6.71 -24.12
N ASP A 389 -27.70 -7.82 -24.82
CA ASP A 389 -27.31 -9.13 -24.32
C ASP A 389 -25.83 -9.22 -23.88
N GLU A 390 -24.93 -8.49 -24.52
CA GLU A 390 -23.51 -8.45 -24.13
C GLU A 390 -23.30 -7.62 -22.86
N LEU A 391 -24.08 -6.56 -22.67
CA LEU A 391 -24.03 -5.74 -21.46
C LEU A 391 -24.48 -6.53 -20.22
N TYR A 392 -25.51 -7.36 -20.34
CA TYR A 392 -25.94 -8.28 -19.27
C TYR A 392 -24.86 -9.31 -18.92
N LYS A 393 -24.14 -9.85 -19.90
CA LYS A 393 -22.98 -10.74 -19.66
C LYS A 393 -21.81 -10.03 -18.99
N ILE A 394 -21.65 -8.72 -19.21
CA ILE A 394 -20.58 -7.94 -18.60
C ILE A 394 -20.95 -7.52 -17.17
N PHE A 395 -22.14 -6.94 -16.98
CA PHE A 395 -22.51 -6.25 -15.76
C PHE A 395 -23.43 -7.06 -14.83
N GLY A 396 -24.01 -8.17 -15.28
CA GLY A 396 -24.97 -8.98 -14.52
C GLY A 396 -26.43 -8.67 -14.89
N ASN A 397 -27.37 -9.33 -14.23
CA ASN A 397 -28.76 -9.43 -14.69
C ASN A 397 -29.70 -8.29 -14.27
N SER A 398 -29.22 -7.27 -13.51
CA SER A 398 -30.06 -6.13 -13.12
C SER A 398 -30.21 -5.15 -14.27
N LYS A 399 -31.44 -4.99 -14.79
CA LYS A 399 -31.79 -4.03 -15.84
C LYS A 399 -31.47 -2.58 -15.41
N ASP A 400 -31.77 -2.24 -14.17
CA ASP A 400 -31.56 -0.88 -13.64
C ASP A 400 -30.07 -0.56 -13.59
N PHE A 401 -29.24 -1.53 -13.16
CA PHE A 401 -27.80 -1.34 -13.12
C PHE A 401 -27.19 -1.27 -14.52
N VAL A 402 -27.58 -2.14 -15.45
CA VAL A 402 -27.11 -2.12 -16.84
C VAL A 402 -27.45 -0.77 -17.49
N THR A 403 -28.66 -0.27 -17.28
CA THR A 403 -29.10 1.04 -17.79
C THR A 403 -28.22 2.17 -17.19
N SER A 404 -27.99 2.15 -15.88
CA SER A 404 -27.17 3.13 -15.19
C SER A 404 -25.71 3.10 -15.67
N ALA A 405 -25.11 1.92 -15.77
CA ALA A 405 -23.75 1.74 -16.29
C ALA A 405 -23.60 2.26 -17.73
N THR A 406 -24.59 1.98 -18.57
CA THR A 406 -24.62 2.44 -19.97
C THR A 406 -24.65 3.97 -20.07
N ARG A 407 -25.37 4.66 -19.17
CA ARG A 407 -25.39 6.14 -19.12
C ARG A 407 -23.97 6.70 -18.87
N VAL A 408 -23.23 6.17 -17.92
CA VAL A 408 -21.85 6.60 -17.65
C VAL A 408 -20.93 6.34 -18.85
N LEU A 409 -21.04 5.17 -19.46
CA LEU A 409 -20.25 4.81 -20.63
C LEU A 409 -20.54 5.71 -21.83
N ARG A 410 -21.78 6.15 -21.99
CA ARG A 410 -22.20 7.13 -23.01
C ARG A 410 -21.93 8.58 -22.59
N SER A 411 -21.38 8.83 -21.38
CA SER A 411 -21.13 10.17 -20.85
C SER A 411 -22.39 11.05 -20.78
N VAL A 412 -23.55 10.45 -20.48
CA VAL A 412 -24.79 11.16 -20.21
C VAL A 412 -24.76 11.63 -18.76
N GLU A 413 -24.83 12.94 -18.55
CA GLU A 413 -24.84 13.54 -17.20
C GLU A 413 -26.29 13.60 -16.69
N ASP A 414 -26.84 12.45 -16.32
CA ASP A 414 -28.15 12.29 -15.68
C ASP A 414 -27.97 11.54 -14.37
N TYR A 415 -28.19 12.21 -13.25
CA TYR A 415 -27.99 11.70 -11.91
C TYR A 415 -29.34 11.49 -11.21
N PRO A 416 -29.51 10.39 -10.46
CA PRO A 416 -30.74 10.16 -9.70
C PRO A 416 -31.08 11.31 -8.73
N ASN A 417 -32.35 11.67 -8.67
CA ASN A 417 -32.79 12.77 -7.82
C ASN A 417 -33.09 12.35 -6.36
N CYS A 418 -33.22 11.05 -6.09
CA CYS A 418 -33.54 10.52 -4.76
C CYS A 418 -32.82 9.20 -4.51
N LEU A 419 -32.08 9.11 -3.42
CA LEU A 419 -31.37 7.88 -3.02
C LEU A 419 -32.31 6.78 -2.51
N ALA A 420 -33.40 7.16 -1.85
CA ALA A 420 -34.34 6.23 -1.24
C ALA A 420 -35.06 5.36 -2.28
N ASP A 421 -35.35 5.88 -3.46
CA ASP A 421 -36.09 5.18 -4.53
C ASP A 421 -35.29 4.00 -5.11
N SER A 422 -33.98 4.04 -4.97
CA SER A 422 -33.07 3.02 -5.52
C SER A 422 -32.84 1.83 -4.57
N THR A 423 -33.37 1.84 -3.35
CA THR A 423 -33.00 0.90 -2.27
C THR A 423 -33.24 -0.57 -2.65
N LYS A 424 -34.36 -0.89 -3.31
CA LYS A 424 -34.68 -2.28 -3.71
C LYS A 424 -33.69 -2.81 -4.75
N ALA A 425 -33.38 -2.03 -5.77
CA ALA A 425 -32.43 -2.41 -6.81
C ALA A 425 -30.99 -2.54 -6.26
N THR A 426 -30.63 -1.71 -5.24
CA THR A 426 -29.32 -1.79 -4.60
C THR A 426 -29.12 -3.07 -3.79
N HIS A 427 -30.18 -3.59 -3.14
CA HIS A 427 -30.11 -4.88 -2.45
C HIS A 427 -29.85 -6.03 -3.44
N GLU A 428 -30.51 -6.01 -4.62
CA GLU A 428 -30.27 -7.00 -5.67
C GLU A 428 -28.80 -7.05 -6.10
N VAL A 429 -28.18 -5.90 -6.40
CA VAL A 429 -26.78 -5.86 -6.86
C VAL A 429 -25.75 -6.08 -5.74
N ALA A 430 -26.18 -6.14 -4.48
CA ALA A 430 -25.34 -6.43 -3.33
C ALA A 430 -25.41 -7.89 -2.86
N THR A 431 -26.18 -8.74 -3.54
CA THR A 431 -26.26 -10.18 -3.25
C THR A 431 -24.96 -10.91 -3.63
N ALA A 432 -24.68 -12.00 -2.95
CA ALA A 432 -23.43 -12.74 -3.10
C ALA A 432 -23.30 -13.49 -4.45
N ASP A 433 -24.44 -13.81 -5.07
CA ASP A 433 -24.54 -14.53 -6.34
C ASP A 433 -24.68 -13.60 -7.56
N TYR A 434 -24.85 -12.28 -7.36
CA TYR A 434 -25.06 -11.31 -8.43
C TYR A 434 -23.98 -11.38 -9.52
N GLU A 435 -22.74 -11.65 -9.15
CA GLU A 435 -21.61 -11.70 -10.08
C GLU A 435 -21.50 -13.00 -10.86
N HIS A 436 -22.36 -13.97 -10.56
CA HIS A 436 -22.33 -15.26 -11.24
C HIS A 436 -22.60 -15.09 -12.75
N ASN A 437 -21.73 -15.68 -13.58
CA ASN A 437 -21.77 -15.56 -15.05
C ASN A 437 -21.59 -14.12 -15.59
N SER A 438 -21.04 -13.20 -14.82
CA SER A 438 -20.69 -11.85 -15.25
C SER A 438 -19.18 -11.68 -15.44
N CYS A 439 -18.76 -10.48 -15.85
CA CYS A 439 -17.34 -10.13 -15.99
C CYS A 439 -16.77 -9.35 -14.81
N TRP A 440 -17.48 -9.25 -13.68
CA TRP A 440 -16.96 -8.60 -12.48
C TRP A 440 -15.71 -9.29 -11.97
N GLY A 441 -14.74 -8.50 -11.51
CA GLY A 441 -13.45 -9.00 -11.01
C GLY A 441 -12.51 -9.57 -12.08
N SER A 442 -12.90 -9.52 -13.37
CA SER A 442 -12.08 -10.01 -14.50
C SER A 442 -11.89 -8.98 -15.61
N LYS A 443 -12.98 -8.45 -16.20
CA LYS A 443 -12.95 -7.42 -17.25
C LYS A 443 -13.41 -6.06 -16.75
N VAL A 444 -14.27 -6.03 -15.74
CA VAL A 444 -14.82 -4.84 -15.11
C VAL A 444 -14.65 -4.90 -13.60
N GLY A 445 -14.63 -3.73 -12.96
CA GLY A 445 -14.45 -3.57 -11.52
C GLY A 445 -13.01 -3.78 -11.05
N TRP A 446 -12.84 -3.87 -9.73
CA TRP A 446 -11.60 -4.28 -9.09
C TRP A 446 -11.37 -5.76 -9.32
N GLN A 447 -10.12 -6.11 -9.61
CA GLN A 447 -9.76 -7.44 -10.11
C GLN A 447 -9.67 -8.47 -8.98
N TYR A 448 -10.10 -9.69 -9.27
CA TYR A 448 -10.01 -10.83 -8.36
C TYR A 448 -8.77 -11.69 -8.63
N GLY A 449 -8.49 -12.63 -7.74
CA GLY A 449 -7.42 -13.62 -7.93
C GLY A 449 -6.05 -13.21 -7.40
N SER A 450 -5.94 -12.09 -6.68
CA SER A 450 -4.74 -11.69 -5.95
C SER A 450 -5.10 -11.03 -4.63
N ILE A 451 -4.24 -11.19 -3.62
CA ILE A 451 -4.34 -10.44 -2.36
C ILE A 451 -3.93 -8.97 -2.57
N VAL A 452 -3.13 -8.69 -3.61
CA VAL A 452 -2.76 -7.34 -4.05
C VAL A 452 -3.61 -6.94 -5.27
N GLU A 453 -4.92 -6.95 -5.07
CA GLU A 453 -5.91 -6.62 -6.09
C GLU A 453 -5.77 -5.21 -6.64
N ASP A 454 -5.23 -4.30 -5.86
CA ASP A 454 -4.92 -2.92 -6.20
C ASP A 454 -3.87 -2.83 -7.32
N ILE A 455 -2.71 -3.41 -7.10
CA ILE A 455 -1.61 -3.44 -8.09
C ILE A 455 -2.08 -4.13 -9.37
N LEU A 456 -2.81 -5.26 -9.24
CA LEU A 456 -3.36 -5.99 -10.38
C LEU A 456 -4.37 -5.13 -11.16
N THR A 457 -5.30 -4.46 -10.48
CA THR A 457 -6.28 -3.55 -11.10
C THR A 457 -5.58 -2.41 -11.85
N GLY A 458 -4.62 -1.74 -11.21
CA GLY A 458 -3.84 -0.67 -11.83
C GLY A 458 -3.07 -1.13 -13.05
N MET A 459 -2.44 -2.31 -12.99
CA MET A 459 -1.73 -2.91 -14.13
C MET A 459 -2.67 -3.17 -15.31
N LEU A 460 -3.85 -3.74 -15.08
CA LEU A 460 -4.80 -4.05 -16.14
C LEU A 460 -5.39 -2.78 -16.77
N ILE A 461 -5.58 -1.71 -16.00
CA ILE A 461 -5.93 -0.38 -16.51
C ILE A 461 -4.84 0.14 -17.45
N HIS A 462 -3.57 0.08 -17.04
CA HIS A 462 -2.45 0.49 -17.89
C HIS A 462 -2.31 -0.39 -19.15
N LYS A 463 -2.57 -1.69 -19.08
CA LYS A 463 -2.59 -2.60 -20.25
C LYS A 463 -3.63 -2.21 -21.30
N LYS A 464 -4.75 -1.59 -20.90
CA LYS A 464 -5.74 -1.03 -21.83
C LYS A 464 -5.26 0.28 -22.51
N GLY A 465 -4.10 0.82 -22.10
CA GLY A 465 -3.50 2.04 -22.66
C GLY A 465 -3.80 3.31 -21.88
N TRP A 466 -4.49 3.22 -20.73
CA TRP A 466 -4.71 4.36 -19.86
C TRP A 466 -3.40 4.82 -19.20
N LYS A 467 -3.34 6.11 -18.87
CA LYS A 467 -2.32 6.69 -17.99
C LYS A 467 -2.91 6.93 -16.59
N SER A 468 -2.03 7.10 -15.62
CA SER A 468 -2.38 7.56 -14.27
C SER A 468 -1.52 8.75 -13.86
N ALA A 469 -1.97 9.53 -12.88
CA ALA A 469 -1.23 10.67 -12.37
C ALA A 469 -0.91 10.46 -10.87
N TYR A 470 0.22 11.03 -10.43
CA TYR A 470 0.65 11.05 -9.04
C TYR A 470 0.67 12.46 -8.50
N LEU A 471 -0.21 12.79 -7.55
CA LEU A 471 -0.27 14.09 -6.91
C LEU A 471 0.34 14.04 -5.52
N THR A 472 1.29 14.93 -5.28
CA THR A 472 1.99 15.08 -3.98
C THR A 472 1.75 16.49 -3.45
N PRO A 473 0.55 16.78 -2.92
CA PRO A 473 0.25 18.11 -2.37
C PRO A 473 1.00 18.38 -1.07
N THR A 474 1.15 19.64 -0.73
CA THR A 474 1.64 20.12 0.55
C THR A 474 0.56 21.02 1.16
N PRO A 475 0.01 20.67 2.34
CA PRO A 475 0.27 19.49 3.15
C PRO A 475 -0.16 18.17 2.46
N PRO A 476 0.29 16.99 2.97
CA PRO A 476 -0.11 15.70 2.43
C PRO A 476 -1.63 15.53 2.32
N ALA A 477 -2.10 14.83 1.28
CA ALA A 477 -3.53 14.65 1.00
C ALA A 477 -4.25 13.90 2.12
N PHE A 478 -3.69 12.78 2.53
CA PHE A 478 -4.23 11.87 3.52
C PHE A 478 -3.16 11.48 4.52
N LEU A 479 -3.58 11.16 5.75
CA LEU A 479 -2.73 10.57 6.76
C LEU A 479 -3.42 9.31 7.34
N GLY A 480 -2.66 8.23 7.41
CA GLY A 480 -3.08 6.98 8.01
C GLY A 480 -2.31 6.63 9.27
N CYS A 481 -2.56 5.44 9.80
CA CYS A 481 -1.83 4.90 10.93
C CYS A 481 -0.74 3.94 10.43
N ALA A 482 0.54 4.25 10.72
CA ALA A 482 1.63 3.34 10.41
C ALA A 482 1.62 2.14 11.35
N PRO A 483 1.80 0.90 10.85
CA PRO A 483 1.96 -0.26 11.71
C PRO A 483 3.23 -0.14 12.54
N SER A 484 3.15 -0.41 13.86
CA SER A 484 4.26 -0.31 14.80
C SER A 484 4.74 -1.68 15.28
N GLY A 485 5.93 -1.72 15.91
CA GLY A 485 6.56 -2.94 16.41
C GLY A 485 7.31 -3.76 15.36
N GLY A 486 7.74 -4.98 15.71
CA GLY A 486 8.51 -5.86 14.83
C GLY A 486 7.64 -6.75 13.93
N PRO A 487 6.69 -7.54 14.48
CA PRO A 487 5.95 -8.56 13.73
C PRO A 487 4.95 -7.98 12.72
N ILE A 488 4.24 -6.89 13.07
CA ILE A 488 3.16 -6.34 12.24
C ILE A 488 3.66 -5.85 10.87
N PRO A 489 4.69 -5.00 10.76
CA PRO A 489 5.26 -4.61 9.47
C PRO A 489 5.75 -5.79 8.64
N LEU A 490 6.33 -6.81 9.28
CA LEU A 490 6.82 -8.00 8.59
C LEU A 490 5.66 -8.84 8.03
N ASN A 491 4.55 -8.98 8.76
CA ASN A 491 3.34 -9.68 8.30
C ASN A 491 2.71 -8.95 7.11
N HIS A 492 2.63 -7.62 7.13
CA HIS A 492 2.19 -6.81 5.99
C HIS A 492 3.04 -7.09 4.75
N HIS A 493 4.36 -7.08 4.91
CA HIS A 493 5.27 -7.31 3.80
C HIS A 493 5.16 -8.75 3.26
N LYS A 494 5.03 -9.77 4.13
CA LYS A 494 4.77 -11.17 3.73
C LYS A 494 3.49 -11.27 2.89
N ARG A 495 2.40 -10.65 3.32
CA ARG A 495 1.13 -10.64 2.59
C ARG A 495 1.28 -10.03 1.20
N ALA A 496 1.92 -8.86 1.10
CA ALA A 496 2.19 -8.20 -0.17
C ALA A 496 3.06 -9.09 -1.09
N THR A 497 4.14 -9.65 -0.58
CA THR A 497 5.05 -10.56 -1.32
C THR A 497 4.31 -11.80 -1.85
N THR A 498 3.45 -12.41 -1.02
CA THR A 498 2.65 -13.57 -1.43
C THR A 498 1.74 -13.21 -2.61
N GLY A 499 1.00 -12.10 -2.53
CA GLY A 499 0.11 -11.66 -3.61
C GLY A 499 0.84 -11.27 -4.89
N LEU A 500 2.00 -10.60 -4.77
CA LEU A 500 2.86 -10.28 -5.92
C LEU A 500 3.35 -11.55 -6.63
N LEU A 501 3.81 -12.56 -5.87
CA LEU A 501 4.29 -13.81 -6.44
C LEU A 501 3.15 -14.62 -7.08
N GLU A 502 1.98 -14.70 -6.43
CA GLU A 502 0.79 -15.32 -7.01
C GLU A 502 0.41 -14.68 -8.36
N THR A 503 0.47 -13.35 -8.44
CA THR A 503 0.19 -12.62 -9.68
C THR A 503 1.26 -12.88 -10.74
N LEU A 504 2.55 -12.93 -10.35
CA LEU A 504 3.67 -13.18 -11.25
C LEU A 504 3.57 -14.51 -11.99
N ILE A 505 3.11 -15.56 -11.29
CA ILE A 505 2.93 -16.92 -11.87
C ILE A 505 1.54 -17.13 -12.48
N SER A 506 0.63 -16.16 -12.36
CA SER A 506 -0.74 -16.26 -12.90
C SER A 506 -0.79 -15.94 -14.41
N ARG A 507 -1.96 -16.16 -15.02
CA ARG A 507 -2.23 -15.76 -16.40
C ARG A 507 -2.17 -14.23 -16.62
N ASN A 508 -2.34 -13.46 -15.57
CA ASN A 508 -2.27 -11.98 -15.59
C ASN A 508 -0.84 -11.45 -15.46
N SER A 509 0.16 -12.31 -15.38
CA SER A 509 1.56 -11.93 -15.26
C SER A 509 1.97 -10.92 -16.34
N PRO A 510 2.76 -9.89 -15.98
CA PRO A 510 3.33 -8.96 -16.95
C PRO A 510 4.26 -9.65 -17.96
N ILE A 511 4.80 -10.82 -17.62
CA ILE A 511 5.64 -11.63 -18.50
C ILE A 511 4.77 -12.35 -19.53
N ALA A 512 3.69 -13.03 -19.07
CA ALA A 512 2.83 -13.84 -19.93
C ALA A 512 2.08 -13.00 -20.99
N THR A 513 1.76 -11.76 -20.70
CA THR A 513 0.98 -10.88 -21.59
C THR A 513 1.82 -9.86 -22.34
N ALA A 514 3.15 -9.93 -22.25
CA ALA A 514 4.09 -8.93 -22.74
C ALA A 514 3.96 -8.62 -24.27
N LEU A 515 3.48 -9.56 -25.07
CA LEU A 515 3.39 -9.42 -26.53
C LEU A 515 2.05 -8.83 -27.03
N PHE A 516 1.00 -8.80 -26.20
CA PHE A 516 -0.37 -8.55 -26.64
C PHE A 516 -1.04 -7.31 -26.03
N ASP A 517 -0.35 -6.53 -25.19
CA ASP A 517 -0.92 -5.39 -24.49
C ASP A 517 -0.39 -4.03 -24.98
N LYS A 518 -1.10 -2.94 -24.59
CA LYS A 518 -0.72 -1.56 -24.90
C LYS A 518 0.19 -0.93 -23.86
N LEU A 519 0.80 -1.75 -23.00
CA LEU A 519 1.69 -1.30 -21.95
C LEU A 519 3.01 -0.78 -22.55
N GLN A 520 3.41 0.43 -22.22
CA GLN A 520 4.69 0.97 -22.64
C GLN A 520 5.86 0.11 -22.11
N PHE A 521 6.93 -0.04 -22.88
CA PHE A 521 8.06 -0.90 -22.51
C PHE A 521 8.63 -0.56 -21.12
N ARG A 522 8.88 0.71 -20.84
CA ARG A 522 9.37 1.14 -19.52
C ARG A 522 8.39 0.86 -18.38
N GLN A 523 7.08 0.98 -18.63
CA GLN A 523 6.04 0.63 -17.66
C GLN A 523 5.97 -0.88 -17.40
N ARG A 524 6.27 -1.68 -18.42
CA ARG A 524 6.39 -3.14 -18.29
C ARG A 524 7.58 -3.51 -17.42
N MET A 525 8.75 -2.87 -17.63
CA MET A 525 9.92 -3.03 -16.76
C MET A 525 9.60 -2.65 -15.30
N PHE A 526 8.76 -1.63 -15.08
CA PHE A 526 8.30 -1.26 -13.75
C PHE A 526 7.47 -2.37 -13.09
N TYR A 527 6.44 -2.88 -13.76
CA TYR A 527 5.65 -3.98 -13.19
C TYR A 527 6.49 -5.25 -12.99
N LEU A 528 7.41 -5.53 -13.90
CA LEU A 528 8.36 -6.62 -13.73
C LEU A 528 9.21 -6.45 -12.48
N TRP A 529 9.77 -5.25 -12.25
CA TRP A 529 10.49 -4.93 -11.02
C TRP A 529 9.61 -5.18 -9.79
N MET A 530 8.40 -4.64 -9.77
CA MET A 530 7.50 -4.76 -8.62
C MET A 530 7.19 -6.23 -8.29
N TYR A 531 6.87 -7.04 -9.29
CA TYR A 531 6.55 -8.44 -9.05
C TYR A 531 7.78 -9.28 -8.70
N LEU A 532 8.96 -8.97 -9.25
CA LEU A 532 10.21 -9.68 -8.97
C LEU A 532 10.78 -9.39 -7.57
N THR A 533 10.37 -8.31 -6.90
CA THR A 533 10.71 -8.10 -5.48
C THR A 533 10.27 -9.29 -4.61
N SER A 534 9.23 -10.02 -5.00
CA SER A 534 8.72 -11.18 -4.27
C SER A 534 9.71 -12.37 -4.23
N VAL A 535 10.57 -12.52 -5.23
CA VAL A 535 11.56 -13.61 -5.30
C VAL A 535 12.98 -13.18 -4.95
N GLN A 536 13.18 -11.90 -4.64
CA GLN A 536 14.50 -11.32 -4.35
C GLN A 536 15.18 -11.96 -3.13
N ALA A 537 14.42 -12.47 -2.19
CA ALA A 537 14.94 -13.18 -1.00
C ALA A 537 15.88 -14.36 -1.38
N ILE A 538 15.60 -15.06 -2.48
CA ILE A 538 16.37 -16.26 -2.87
C ILE A 538 17.83 -15.89 -3.19
N PRO A 539 18.15 -15.02 -4.19
CA PRO A 539 19.52 -14.64 -4.47
C PRO A 539 20.19 -13.88 -3.31
N GLU A 540 19.44 -13.10 -2.52
CA GLU A 540 19.99 -12.40 -1.36
C GLU A 540 20.43 -13.36 -0.25
N ILE A 541 19.63 -14.38 0.09
CA ILE A 541 20.00 -15.39 1.09
C ILE A 541 21.18 -16.23 0.59
N CYS A 542 21.13 -16.68 -0.66
CA CYS A 542 22.25 -17.40 -1.26
C CYS A 542 23.55 -16.60 -1.17
N TYR A 543 23.49 -15.32 -1.57
CA TYR A 543 24.68 -14.45 -1.56
C TYR A 543 25.15 -14.10 -0.13
N ALA A 544 24.22 -13.93 0.83
CA ALA A 544 24.56 -13.69 2.23
C ALA A 544 25.25 -14.89 2.90
N LEU A 545 24.97 -16.12 2.45
CA LEU A 545 25.59 -17.33 3.01
C LEU A 545 26.99 -17.62 2.43
N LEU A 546 27.34 -17.03 1.25
CA LEU A 546 28.66 -17.26 0.62
C LEU A 546 29.85 -16.86 1.51
N PRO A 547 29.91 -15.67 2.14
CA PRO A 547 31.01 -15.30 3.03
C PRO A 547 31.16 -16.27 4.18
N ALA A 548 30.06 -16.66 4.82
CA ALA A 548 30.09 -17.60 5.92
C ALA A 548 30.59 -18.99 5.49
N PHE A 549 30.13 -19.50 4.35
CA PHE A 549 30.64 -20.74 3.78
C PHE A 549 32.15 -20.66 3.54
N CYS A 550 32.62 -19.59 2.91
CA CYS A 550 34.03 -19.38 2.60
C CYS A 550 34.90 -19.34 3.86
N LEU A 551 34.46 -18.67 4.92
CA LEU A 551 35.17 -18.61 6.20
C LEU A 551 35.23 -19.98 6.91
N ILE A 552 34.15 -20.77 6.86
CA ILE A 552 34.08 -22.10 7.48
C ILE A 552 34.91 -23.12 6.70
N ALA A 553 34.80 -23.09 5.37
CA ALA A 553 35.39 -24.07 4.46
C ALA A 553 36.79 -23.68 3.94
N ASN A 554 37.30 -22.51 4.30
CA ASN A 554 38.59 -21.95 3.86
C ASN A 554 38.70 -21.78 2.33
N PHE A 555 37.62 -21.25 1.74
CA PHE A 555 37.57 -20.85 0.32
C PHE A 555 37.51 -19.33 0.20
N HIS A 556 37.79 -18.83 -1.01
CA HIS A 556 37.68 -17.41 -1.36
C HIS A 556 36.81 -17.26 -2.59
N PHE A 557 35.76 -16.41 -2.51
CA PHE A 557 34.98 -16.05 -3.68
C PHE A 557 35.18 -14.58 -4.06
N LEU A 558 35.62 -13.75 -3.13
CA LEU A 558 36.05 -12.37 -3.40
C LEU A 558 37.50 -12.30 -3.81
N PRO A 559 37.90 -11.29 -4.63
CA PRO A 559 39.30 -11.05 -4.96
C PRO A 559 40.13 -10.78 -3.70
N LYS A 560 41.39 -11.19 -3.70
CA LYS A 560 42.31 -10.88 -2.60
C LYS A 560 42.62 -9.37 -2.59
N VAL A 561 42.95 -8.83 -1.41
CA VAL A 561 43.24 -7.40 -1.23
C VAL A 561 44.44 -6.94 -2.10
N GLN A 562 45.36 -7.85 -2.41
CA GLN A 562 46.51 -7.57 -3.26
C GLN A 562 46.17 -7.54 -4.76
N GLU A 563 44.97 -8.07 -5.14
CA GLU A 563 44.58 -8.10 -6.55
C GLU A 563 43.88 -6.77 -6.92
N PRO A 564 44.29 -6.09 -8.02
CA PRO A 564 43.64 -4.84 -8.44
C PRO A 564 42.13 -4.96 -8.65
N VAL A 565 41.65 -6.14 -8.97
CA VAL A 565 40.22 -6.43 -9.21
C VAL A 565 39.38 -6.21 -7.96
N ILE A 566 39.96 -6.20 -6.76
CA ILE A 566 39.23 -5.87 -5.49
C ILE A 566 38.58 -4.48 -5.54
N CYS A 567 39.11 -3.57 -6.36
CA CYS A 567 38.51 -2.25 -6.55
C CYS A 567 37.07 -2.32 -7.10
N ILE A 568 36.72 -3.36 -7.87
CA ILE A 568 35.37 -3.49 -8.44
C ILE A 568 34.31 -3.67 -7.35
N PRO A 569 34.35 -4.72 -6.51
CA PRO A 569 33.35 -4.89 -5.45
C PRO A 569 33.42 -3.78 -4.38
N LEU A 570 34.59 -3.21 -4.11
CA LEU A 570 34.73 -2.10 -3.16
C LEU A 570 34.06 -0.82 -3.68
N LEU A 571 34.34 -0.41 -4.93
CA LEU A 571 33.69 0.75 -5.54
C LEU A 571 32.17 0.52 -5.69
N LEU A 572 31.75 -0.68 -6.07
CA LEU A 572 30.37 -1.05 -6.18
C LEU A 572 29.64 -0.83 -4.83
N PHE A 573 30.20 -1.31 -3.74
CA PHE A 573 29.63 -1.13 -2.40
C PHE A 573 29.56 0.35 -2.01
N ILE A 574 30.65 1.11 -2.18
CA ILE A 574 30.70 2.54 -1.83
C ILE A 574 29.68 3.34 -2.63
N LEU A 575 29.65 3.15 -3.96
CA LEU A 575 28.73 3.90 -4.84
C LEU A 575 27.26 3.52 -4.60
N PHE A 576 26.99 2.24 -4.31
CA PHE A 576 25.64 1.78 -3.96
C PHE A 576 25.15 2.44 -2.66
N VAL A 577 25.96 2.46 -1.61
CA VAL A 577 25.63 3.14 -0.35
C VAL A 577 25.42 4.63 -0.56
N LEU A 578 26.33 5.28 -1.27
CA LEU A 578 26.23 6.70 -1.61
C LEU A 578 24.95 7.01 -2.38
N ARG A 579 24.62 6.20 -3.38
CA ARG A 579 23.40 6.36 -4.20
C ARG A 579 22.11 6.25 -3.35
N GLN A 580 22.10 5.32 -2.40
CA GLN A 580 20.97 5.20 -1.48
C GLN A 580 20.88 6.41 -0.54
N MET A 581 21.98 6.79 0.11
CA MET A 581 22.02 7.95 1.02
C MET A 581 21.57 9.24 0.34
N LEU A 582 21.99 9.47 -0.92
CA LEU A 582 21.53 10.63 -1.70
C LEU A 582 20.02 10.66 -1.88
N GLY A 583 19.35 9.51 -2.01
CA GLY A 583 17.90 9.43 -2.06
C GLY A 583 17.23 9.91 -0.77
N TYR A 584 17.79 9.57 0.38
CA TYR A 584 17.29 10.03 1.70
C TYR A 584 17.51 11.53 1.90
N ILE A 585 18.68 12.03 1.54
CA ILE A 585 18.99 13.48 1.61
C ILE A 585 18.05 14.28 0.69
N GLU A 586 17.78 13.78 -0.51
CA GLU A 586 16.87 14.42 -1.49
C GLU A 586 15.41 14.49 -0.99
N THR A 587 15.02 13.60 -0.08
CA THR A 587 13.69 13.56 0.53
C THR A 587 13.66 14.14 1.94
N ASP A 588 14.66 14.94 2.33
CA ASP A 588 14.81 15.56 3.64
C ASP A 588 14.83 14.56 4.81
N GLN A 589 15.33 13.34 4.54
CA GLN A 589 15.46 12.30 5.54
C GLN A 589 16.88 12.24 6.13
N SER A 590 16.97 11.82 7.40
CA SER A 590 18.25 11.68 8.09
C SER A 590 19.06 10.47 7.59
N ILE A 591 20.39 10.49 7.76
CA ILE A 591 21.26 9.33 7.53
C ILE A 591 20.88 8.16 8.46
N ARG A 592 20.35 8.46 9.66
CA ARG A 592 19.87 7.43 10.57
C ARG A 592 18.61 6.75 10.04
N ALA A 593 17.71 7.48 9.39
CA ALA A 593 16.56 6.91 8.69
C ALA A 593 17.01 5.98 7.56
N TRP A 594 18.02 6.40 6.74
CA TRP A 594 18.63 5.52 5.74
C TRP A 594 19.14 4.22 6.37
N TRP A 595 19.91 4.31 7.46
CA TRP A 595 20.47 3.13 8.12
C TRP A 595 19.39 2.19 8.68
N ASN A 596 18.35 2.76 9.29
CA ASN A 596 17.21 1.99 9.81
C ASN A 596 16.47 1.27 8.69
N ASN A 597 16.13 1.97 7.62
CA ASN A 597 15.42 1.39 6.47
C ASN A 597 16.28 0.32 5.78
N HIS A 598 17.57 0.60 5.54
CA HIS A 598 18.49 -0.38 4.94
C HIS A 598 18.53 -1.71 5.71
N ARG A 599 18.64 -1.65 7.05
CA ARG A 599 18.58 -2.84 7.91
C ARG A 599 17.22 -3.54 7.81
N MET A 600 16.15 -2.78 7.88
CA MET A 600 14.79 -3.34 7.85
C MET A 600 14.46 -3.96 6.51
N ASP A 601 14.94 -3.41 5.41
CA ASP A 601 14.74 -4.00 4.08
C ASP A 601 15.44 -5.37 3.96
N MET A 602 16.66 -5.50 4.51
CA MET A 602 17.34 -6.81 4.57
C MET A 602 16.59 -7.79 5.49
N ILE A 603 16.09 -7.34 6.65
CA ILE A 603 15.29 -8.17 7.55
C ILE A 603 13.99 -8.63 6.87
N LYS A 604 13.27 -7.72 6.22
CA LYS A 604 12.03 -8.01 5.46
C LYS A 604 12.27 -9.03 4.36
N SER A 605 13.35 -8.88 3.60
CA SER A 605 13.70 -9.81 2.53
C SER A 605 13.93 -11.21 3.07
N MET A 606 14.75 -11.36 4.10
CA MET A 606 15.12 -12.65 4.66
C MET A 606 14.04 -13.33 5.52
N CYS A 607 13.06 -12.56 6.00
CA CYS A 607 11.93 -13.07 6.77
C CYS A 607 10.67 -13.16 5.90
N SER A 608 10.11 -11.99 5.58
CA SER A 608 8.79 -11.84 4.97
C SER A 608 8.75 -12.36 3.53
N CYS A 609 9.73 -11.98 2.69
CA CYS A 609 9.77 -12.43 1.31
C CYS A 609 10.01 -13.94 1.21
N LEU A 610 10.95 -14.48 2.00
CA LEU A 610 11.18 -15.93 2.02
C LEU A 610 9.92 -16.70 2.41
N LEU A 611 9.24 -16.29 3.49
CA LEU A 611 8.00 -16.95 3.91
C LEU A 611 6.85 -16.76 2.92
N GLY A 612 6.81 -15.63 2.21
CA GLY A 612 5.89 -15.41 1.10
C GLY A 612 6.12 -16.41 -0.03
N VAL A 613 7.38 -16.65 -0.42
CA VAL A 613 7.74 -17.66 -1.41
C VAL A 613 7.34 -19.07 -0.93
N VAL A 614 7.65 -19.41 0.32
CA VAL A 614 7.28 -20.72 0.90
C VAL A 614 5.75 -20.88 0.91
N ALA A 615 4.98 -19.86 1.30
CA ALA A 615 3.53 -19.92 1.32
C ALA A 615 2.95 -20.21 -0.07
N VAL A 616 3.47 -19.55 -1.12
CA VAL A 616 3.02 -19.79 -2.51
C VAL A 616 3.42 -21.19 -2.98
N LEU A 617 4.61 -21.66 -2.65
CA LEU A 617 5.03 -23.03 -2.98
C LEU A 617 4.13 -24.09 -2.30
N LEU A 618 3.81 -23.91 -1.02
CA LEU A 618 2.89 -24.80 -0.30
C LEU A 618 1.48 -24.80 -0.92
N LYS A 619 1.01 -23.62 -1.38
CA LYS A 619 -0.26 -23.50 -2.09
C LYS A 619 -0.25 -24.24 -3.43
N ILE A 620 0.82 -24.10 -4.22
CA ILE A 620 0.98 -24.83 -5.50
C ILE A 620 0.97 -26.34 -5.28
N LEU A 621 1.58 -26.80 -4.18
CA LEU A 621 1.58 -28.21 -3.79
C LEU A 621 0.26 -28.68 -3.18
N GLY A 622 -0.73 -27.80 -3.00
CA GLY A 622 -2.03 -28.13 -2.39
C GLY A 622 -1.97 -28.40 -0.89
N LEU A 623 -0.89 -27.97 -0.20
CA LEU A 623 -0.67 -28.21 1.22
C LEU A 623 -1.21 -27.10 2.13
N SER A 624 -1.50 -25.94 1.60
CA SER A 624 -2.10 -24.83 2.36
C SER A 624 -2.90 -23.89 1.45
N GLU A 625 -3.83 -23.15 2.04
CA GLU A 625 -4.51 -22.03 1.38
C GLU A 625 -3.97 -20.69 1.93
N THR A 626 -3.90 -19.69 1.06
CA THR A 626 -3.55 -18.32 1.50
C THR A 626 -4.78 -17.67 2.12
N THR A 627 -4.71 -17.33 3.40
CA THR A 627 -5.76 -16.61 4.11
C THR A 627 -5.44 -15.11 4.16
N PHE A 628 -6.46 -14.28 4.01
CA PHE A 628 -6.35 -12.84 4.22
C PHE A 628 -6.54 -12.53 5.71
N GLU A 629 -5.53 -11.94 6.33
CA GLU A 629 -5.60 -11.49 7.72
C GLU A 629 -5.81 -9.97 7.76
N VAL A 630 -6.83 -9.54 8.49
CA VAL A 630 -7.09 -8.11 8.78
C VAL A 630 -6.06 -7.65 9.82
N THR A 631 -5.44 -6.51 9.57
CA THR A 631 -4.47 -5.95 10.51
C THR A 631 -5.17 -5.18 11.61
N LYS A 632 -4.78 -5.43 12.86
CA LYS A 632 -5.24 -4.64 14.00
C LYS A 632 -4.75 -3.20 13.87
N LYS A 633 -5.68 -2.25 13.98
CA LYS A 633 -5.41 -0.81 13.99
C LYS A 633 -5.56 -0.27 15.40
N GLU A 634 -4.61 0.57 15.81
CA GLU A 634 -4.63 1.18 17.15
C GLU A 634 -5.34 2.52 17.10
N SER A 635 -6.28 2.75 18.05
CA SER A 635 -6.91 4.05 18.20
C SER A 635 -5.98 5.00 18.94
N ALA A 636 -5.94 6.26 18.53
CA ALA A 636 -5.13 7.32 19.18
C ALA A 636 -5.50 7.58 20.66
N SER A 637 -6.67 7.08 21.12
CA SER A 637 -7.14 7.21 22.50
C SER A 637 -6.48 6.23 23.49
N SER A 638 -5.74 5.23 23.02
CA SER A 638 -5.05 4.27 23.91
C SER A 638 -3.70 4.76 24.44
N SER A 639 -3.32 6.01 24.17
CA SER A 639 -2.04 6.61 24.59
C SER A 639 -2.08 7.31 25.95
N ASP A 640 -3.20 7.34 26.66
CA ASP A 640 -3.32 8.07 27.95
C ASP A 640 -2.86 7.31 29.19
N ASP A 641 -2.53 6.04 29.08
CA ASP A 641 -1.95 5.28 30.19
C ASP A 641 -0.46 5.04 29.95
N THR A 642 0.36 5.89 30.55
CA THR A 642 1.77 5.72 30.92
C THR A 642 2.74 6.70 30.23
N GLU A 643 3.24 7.66 30.99
CA GLU A 643 4.50 8.40 30.77
C GLU A 643 5.75 7.50 30.63
N SER A 644 5.60 6.19 30.78
CA SER A 644 6.66 5.19 30.58
C SER A 644 6.74 4.62 29.15
N SER A 645 5.76 4.89 28.29
CA SER A 645 5.59 4.27 26.97
C SER A 645 6.42 4.92 25.86
N ASP A 646 6.71 6.21 25.92
CA ASP A 646 7.38 6.96 24.83
C ASP A 646 8.82 6.50 24.54
N ARG A 647 9.51 5.93 25.53
CA ARG A 647 10.88 5.44 25.34
C ARG A 647 10.97 4.10 24.59
N ASP A 648 9.89 3.34 24.54
CA ASP A 648 9.87 2.00 23.95
C ASP A 648 9.20 1.90 22.59
N LEU A 649 8.48 2.92 22.10
CA LEU A 649 7.75 2.93 20.81
C LEU A 649 8.62 2.61 19.59
N GLY A 650 9.88 3.00 19.60
CA GLY A 650 10.84 2.74 18.51
C GLY A 650 11.62 1.42 18.65
N ARG A 651 11.32 0.57 19.65
CA ARG A 651 12.06 -0.65 19.91
C ARG A 651 11.43 -1.85 19.22
N PHE A 652 12.28 -2.65 18.58
CA PHE A 652 11.85 -3.86 17.85
C PHE A 652 11.36 -4.95 18.82
N THR A 653 10.18 -5.51 18.56
CA THR A 653 9.56 -6.58 19.35
C THR A 653 9.54 -7.90 18.58
N PHE A 654 9.44 -9.00 19.31
CA PHE A 654 9.42 -10.35 18.76
C PHE A 654 8.20 -11.12 19.29
N ASP A 655 7.72 -12.07 18.50
CA ASP A 655 6.66 -13.01 18.84
C ASP A 655 7.09 -14.46 18.55
N GLU A 656 6.22 -15.43 18.84
CA GLU A 656 6.50 -16.86 18.61
C GLU A 656 6.32 -17.29 17.15
N SER A 657 6.08 -16.36 16.23
CA SER A 657 5.90 -16.70 14.82
C SER A 657 7.17 -17.31 14.21
N PRO A 658 7.05 -18.21 13.24
CA PRO A 658 8.20 -18.79 12.54
C PRO A 658 8.96 -17.76 11.70
N MET A 659 8.48 -16.53 11.62
CA MET A 659 9.04 -15.47 10.78
C MET A 659 10.47 -15.13 11.11
N PHE A 660 10.84 -15.20 12.40
CA PHE A 660 12.18 -14.85 12.86
C PHE A 660 13.21 -15.98 12.72
N VAL A 661 12.78 -17.23 12.44
CA VAL A 661 13.69 -18.38 12.33
C VAL A 661 14.74 -18.19 11.21
N PRO A 662 14.41 -17.78 9.98
CA PRO A 662 15.41 -17.66 8.91
C PRO A 662 16.51 -16.67 9.23
N ILE A 663 16.14 -15.45 9.65
CA ILE A 663 17.14 -14.42 9.93
C ILE A 663 17.97 -14.71 11.16
N THR A 664 17.38 -15.30 12.21
CA THR A 664 18.12 -15.73 13.41
C THR A 664 19.12 -16.84 13.05
N THR A 665 18.73 -17.75 12.15
CA THR A 665 19.62 -18.80 11.62
C THR A 665 20.80 -18.18 10.87
N ILE A 666 20.55 -17.24 9.96
CA ILE A 666 21.62 -16.55 9.20
C ILE A 666 22.54 -15.80 10.16
N MET A 667 21.99 -15.08 11.15
CA MET A 667 22.77 -14.40 12.18
C MET A 667 23.71 -15.37 12.91
N MET A 668 23.19 -16.51 13.39
CA MET A 668 24.00 -17.53 14.10
C MET A 668 25.07 -18.13 13.18
N ILE A 669 24.77 -18.35 11.89
CA ILE A 669 25.74 -18.81 10.89
C ILE A 669 26.87 -17.80 10.75
N GLN A 670 26.56 -16.49 10.62
CA GLN A 670 27.57 -15.44 10.46
C GLN A 670 28.47 -15.36 11.72
N LEU A 671 27.89 -15.41 12.92
CA LEU A 671 28.65 -15.39 14.16
C LEU A 671 29.56 -16.63 14.29
N ALA A 672 29.06 -17.82 13.94
CA ALA A 672 29.86 -19.04 13.93
C ALA A 672 30.99 -18.98 12.90
N ALA A 673 30.71 -18.46 11.68
CA ALA A 673 31.70 -18.31 10.63
C ALA A 673 32.84 -17.35 11.02
N LEU A 674 32.48 -16.19 11.61
CA LEU A 674 33.46 -15.24 12.12
C LEU A 674 34.30 -15.87 13.24
N SER A 675 33.67 -16.57 14.18
CA SER A 675 34.38 -17.25 15.26
C SER A 675 35.37 -18.29 14.72
N ILE A 676 34.97 -19.12 13.76
CA ILE A 676 35.83 -20.13 13.13
C ILE A 676 36.96 -19.44 12.33
N GLY A 677 36.66 -18.36 11.60
CA GLY A 677 37.63 -17.59 10.85
C GLY A 677 38.71 -17.01 11.75
N PHE A 678 38.34 -16.36 12.87
CA PHE A 678 39.30 -15.79 13.83
C PHE A 678 40.09 -16.86 14.63
N LEU A 679 39.45 -17.92 15.08
CA LEU A 679 40.13 -19.00 15.79
C LEU A 679 41.06 -19.82 14.90
N GLY A 680 40.81 -19.84 13.59
CA GLY A 680 41.65 -20.55 12.60
C GLY A 680 42.92 -19.83 12.18
N THR A 681 43.16 -18.60 12.63
CA THR A 681 44.32 -17.76 12.27
C THR A 681 45.61 -18.13 12.99
N GLN A 682 45.85 -19.42 13.30
CA GLN A 682 47.15 -19.81 13.78
C GLN A 682 48.26 -19.66 12.70
N PRO A 683 49.46 -19.19 13.06
CA PRO A 683 50.56 -18.97 12.10
C PRO A 683 50.80 -20.19 11.23
N GLY A 684 50.67 -20.09 9.93
CA GLY A 684 51.01 -21.10 8.93
C GLY A 684 49.88 -21.94 8.36
N ARG A 685 48.59 -21.70 8.70
CA ARG A 685 47.48 -22.59 8.26
C ARG A 685 46.41 -22.01 7.39
N ARG A 686 46.17 -20.68 7.34
CA ARG A 686 45.07 -20.08 6.56
C ARG A 686 45.41 -18.68 6.04
N GLU A 687 45.13 -18.42 4.77
CA GLU A 687 45.03 -17.06 4.30
C GLU A 687 43.76 -16.42 4.86
N PHE A 688 43.85 -15.19 5.36
CA PHE A 688 42.72 -14.47 5.95
C PHE A 688 41.88 -13.82 4.84
N GLY A 689 40.65 -14.26 4.64
CA GLY A 689 39.70 -13.69 3.68
C GLY A 689 39.13 -12.36 4.20
N VAL A 690 39.87 -11.27 4.00
CA VAL A 690 39.45 -9.92 4.48
C VAL A 690 38.11 -9.53 3.90
N GLY A 691 37.83 -9.80 2.63
CA GLY A 691 36.57 -9.49 1.97
C GLY A 691 35.40 -10.23 2.58
N GLU A 692 35.53 -11.53 2.80
CA GLU A 692 34.50 -12.39 3.40
C GLU A 692 34.21 -12.01 4.86
N VAL A 693 35.25 -11.67 5.63
CA VAL A 693 35.09 -11.17 7.01
C VAL A 693 34.33 -9.85 7.00
N THR A 694 34.71 -8.93 6.12
CA THR A 694 34.03 -7.63 6.02
C THR A 694 32.54 -7.80 5.67
N CYS A 695 32.20 -8.66 4.72
CA CYS A 695 30.82 -8.98 4.37
C CYS A 695 30.06 -9.61 5.56
N SER A 696 30.65 -10.56 6.27
CA SER A 696 30.01 -11.19 7.44
C SER A 696 29.78 -10.19 8.57
N VAL A 697 30.76 -9.31 8.86
CA VAL A 697 30.61 -8.23 9.85
C VAL A 697 29.51 -7.25 9.43
N TRP A 698 29.45 -6.87 8.16
CA TRP A 698 28.39 -6.00 7.64
C TRP A 698 27.00 -6.60 7.86
N LEU A 699 26.81 -7.89 7.58
CA LEU A 699 25.55 -8.58 7.80
C LEU A 699 25.17 -8.61 9.28
N VAL A 700 26.13 -8.87 10.20
CA VAL A 700 25.89 -8.83 11.65
C VAL A 700 25.45 -7.43 12.09
N LEU A 701 26.04 -6.36 11.54
CA LEU A 701 25.63 -4.98 11.82
C LEU A 701 24.23 -4.68 11.28
N CYS A 702 23.89 -5.16 10.10
CA CYS A 702 22.55 -5.00 9.53
C CYS A 702 21.49 -5.75 10.36
N PHE A 703 21.83 -6.90 10.92
CA PHE A 703 20.92 -7.69 11.76
C PHE A 703 21.03 -7.37 13.27
N TRP A 704 21.53 -6.19 13.60
CA TRP A 704 21.68 -5.73 14.98
C TRP A 704 20.42 -5.85 15.87
N PRO A 705 19.18 -5.59 15.37
CA PRO A 705 17.98 -5.83 16.17
C PRO A 705 17.81 -7.29 16.60
N ILE A 706 18.13 -8.23 15.71
CA ILE A 706 18.07 -9.67 15.97
C ILE A 706 19.13 -10.06 17.01
N LEU A 707 20.37 -9.56 16.84
CA LEU A 707 21.44 -9.79 17.82
C LEU A 707 21.05 -9.31 19.22
N LYS A 708 20.47 -8.11 19.33
CA LYS A 708 19.94 -7.61 20.61
C LYS A 708 18.83 -8.51 21.16
N GLY A 709 17.92 -8.98 20.29
CA GLY A 709 16.83 -9.88 20.67
C GLY A 709 17.30 -11.23 21.23
N MET A 710 18.48 -11.74 20.81
CA MET A 710 19.05 -12.99 21.35
C MET A 710 19.40 -12.90 22.84
N PHE A 711 19.68 -11.70 23.35
CA PHE A 711 20.09 -11.46 24.74
C PHE A 711 19.04 -10.71 25.57
N ALA A 712 17.97 -10.24 24.96
CA ALA A 712 16.89 -9.53 25.65
C ALA A 712 15.85 -10.50 26.25
N LYS A 713 14.92 -9.96 27.06
CA LYS A 713 13.84 -10.71 27.72
C LYS A 713 12.48 -10.13 27.38
N GLY A 714 11.44 -10.91 27.61
CA GLY A 714 10.05 -10.50 27.36
C GLY A 714 9.77 -10.26 25.87
N SER A 715 8.90 -9.34 25.53
CA SER A 715 8.54 -8.99 24.15
C SER A 715 9.70 -8.47 23.30
N TYR A 716 10.79 -8.03 23.90
CA TYR A 716 12.00 -7.58 23.23
C TYR A 716 13.03 -8.69 23.01
N GLY A 717 12.78 -9.88 23.55
CA GLY A 717 13.63 -11.06 23.41
C GLY A 717 13.10 -12.05 22.38
N LEU A 718 14.01 -12.72 21.67
CA LEU A 718 13.64 -13.82 20.80
C LEU A 718 13.13 -15.01 21.64
N PRO A 719 12.01 -15.63 21.25
CA PRO A 719 11.49 -16.82 21.91
C PRO A 719 12.48 -17.98 21.90
N TRP A 720 12.51 -18.76 22.96
CA TRP A 720 13.40 -19.94 23.07
C TRP A 720 13.17 -20.97 21.97
N SER A 721 11.92 -21.12 21.51
CA SER A 721 11.57 -21.99 20.38
C SER A 721 12.26 -21.57 19.09
N THR A 722 12.34 -20.27 18.82
CA THR A 722 13.04 -19.68 17.66
C THR A 722 14.54 -19.88 17.79
N LEU A 723 15.12 -19.59 18.96
CA LEU A 723 16.56 -19.77 19.22
C LEU A 723 16.98 -21.23 19.03
N PHE A 724 16.21 -22.17 19.55
CA PHE A 724 16.52 -23.61 19.43
C PHE A 724 16.48 -24.08 17.98
N LYS A 725 15.40 -23.77 17.24
CA LYS A 725 15.24 -24.11 15.81
C LYS A 725 16.39 -23.52 14.98
N SER A 726 16.70 -22.25 15.22
CA SER A 726 17.77 -21.54 14.50
C SER A 726 19.14 -22.09 14.80
N SER A 727 19.41 -22.47 16.06
CA SER A 727 20.68 -23.10 16.46
C SER A 727 20.86 -24.44 15.76
N ALA A 728 19.81 -25.28 15.72
CA ALA A 728 19.86 -26.56 15.03
C ALA A 728 20.17 -26.42 13.52
N LEU A 729 19.50 -25.46 12.85
CA LEU A 729 19.75 -25.18 11.43
C LEU A 729 21.16 -24.61 11.19
N ALA A 730 21.62 -23.72 12.05
CA ALA A 730 22.97 -23.15 11.94
C ALA A 730 24.04 -24.24 12.16
N PHE A 731 23.86 -25.12 13.14
CA PHE A 731 24.73 -26.26 13.36
C PHE A 731 24.78 -27.18 12.14
N LEU A 732 23.62 -27.53 11.59
CA LEU A 732 23.52 -28.35 10.37
C LEU A 732 24.29 -27.70 9.22
N PHE A 733 24.14 -26.39 8.99
CA PHE A 733 24.86 -25.68 7.96
C PHE A 733 26.38 -25.77 8.15
N VAL A 734 26.89 -25.48 9.36
CA VAL A 734 28.32 -25.57 9.69
C VAL A 734 28.85 -27.00 9.51
N TYR A 735 28.05 -27.98 9.89
CA TYR A 735 28.40 -29.40 9.71
C TYR A 735 28.54 -29.76 8.24
N LEU A 736 27.56 -29.39 7.42
CA LEU A 736 27.58 -29.63 5.96
C LEU A 736 28.76 -28.92 5.27
N CYS A 737 29.06 -27.67 5.67
CA CYS A 737 30.23 -26.94 5.15
C CYS A 737 31.55 -27.68 5.44
N ARG A 738 31.68 -28.25 6.65
CA ARG A 738 32.89 -29.03 7.02
C ARG A 738 32.99 -30.40 6.32
N MET A 739 31.83 -31.02 6.03
CA MET A 739 31.80 -32.26 5.23
C MET A 739 32.18 -32.04 3.78
N SER A 740 31.80 -30.92 3.18
CA SER A 740 32.16 -30.57 1.78
C SER A 740 33.65 -30.24 1.59
N THR A 741 34.40 -30.08 2.67
CA THR A 741 35.87 -29.80 2.66
C THR A 741 36.74 -31.04 2.96
N LYS A 742 36.11 -32.15 3.36
CA LYS A 742 36.76 -33.45 3.46
C LYS A 742 36.66 -34.24 2.16
#